data_4fdecbbac3f3a1402da543a2b7132d74
#
_entry.id   4fdecbbac3f3a1402da543a2b7132d74
#
_cell.length_a   1.000
_cell.length_b   1.000
_cell.length_c   1.000
_cell.angle_alpha   90.00
_cell.angle_beta   90.00
_cell.angle_gamma   90.00
#
_symmetry.space_group_name_H-M   'P 1'
#
loop_
_entity.id
_entity.type
_entity.pdbx_description
1 polymer ?
#
loop_
_entity_poly.entity_id
_entity_poly.type
_entity_poly.pdbx_seq_one_letter_code
_entity_poly.pdbx_strand_id
1 'polypeptide(L)'
;LSRFLTSLIFLALLVGVFCPAAPAYAAPPYQSNAIQLDARVGFDGYVQSGAWTPITVTAANDGPDVLAEVRVTVDPFTGSRTHYTRPLDLPRGSRKQVTLYAADVTGFGSEVQVELLDERGRVLQAVAVRVETISPTTLLIGVWSSTPQGLAGLALVEPSSGETRVATLTADDLPPDAKGWEALDVLAVSDVDTGALSAAQREALAAWLAGGGRLIIVGGVGYQRTLAGLVDVSPVRAEAVESLPVGTLADLLGAAAAAGVPDGAAQVAVGPLSDDARVLVAEGGTPLIAWRPVGYGRVDFFGPDPALAPLAGWDGLTDVWRAILADGRPRPSWGYGLSDQWSYARDAVAAVPGITLPSVLQLCGFLALYVVLIGPVNYIVLTRLKRRELAWLTIPALILVFSAITYITGFQLRGSTAVVHRLAVVQGWEGSDVAAVDGMIGVWSPRRARYDVELEPGLFSRPLPSDLGGALGTATTAHVEQVENFRLSDVAVDIGSITPFTVEGFVEMGTGISADLALAPEGDSIHIAGRIHNAGTLDLSETSLLVGGTLVSLGDLPAGASIDVDEALTGGRAVRGGASALDPFPLEIAGYYLGGPYDSLVAQVSGGECFGAMDIQRRCNLMRSVMNGQVQGRGVYLFGWADAVPFDADVVEGRSETVDLALHIVQLDAVLEPGEQGVLEIPPGLVQWQILTQDGYGFASPYDLYMYPGQQFAFRFEPSPLVPRLDVEAVSIHMESNIASDLPPILQVRNVNTGRWETLEAELGTTVLDAPRQYVDAVGGIDLRLIGEEASFGTQISRFDVTFHGTPVGERSERSE
;
A
#
# COMPACT_ATOMS: atom_id res chain seq x y z
N LEU A 1 -27.44 -72.79 -1.41
CA LEU A 1 -26.57 -72.41 -0.28
C LEU A 1 -25.38 -71.53 -0.71
N SER A 2 -24.73 -71.82 -1.88
CA SER A 2 -23.58 -71.07 -2.35
C SER A 2 -23.91 -69.59 -2.73
N ARG A 3 -25.09 -69.30 -3.28
CA ARG A 3 -25.52 -67.94 -3.66
C ARG A 3 -25.96 -67.09 -2.45
N PHE A 4 -26.36 -67.77 -1.37
CA PHE A 4 -26.68 -67.10 -0.13
C PHE A 4 -25.41 -66.67 0.64
N LEU A 5 -24.35 -67.48 0.56
CA LEU A 5 -23.08 -67.17 1.24
C LEU A 5 -22.34 -66.01 0.54
N THR A 6 -22.37 -65.92 -0.80
CA THR A 6 -21.78 -64.81 -1.57
C THR A 6 -22.53 -63.51 -1.37
N SER A 7 -23.86 -63.52 -1.22
CA SER A 7 -24.64 -62.33 -0.90
C SER A 7 -24.40 -61.81 0.54
N LEU A 8 -24.14 -62.73 1.48
CA LEU A 8 -23.84 -62.33 2.86
C LEU A 8 -22.44 -61.75 3.01
N ILE A 9 -21.46 -62.26 2.24
CA ILE A 9 -20.10 -61.71 2.20
C ILE A 9 -20.08 -60.32 1.53
N PHE A 10 -20.89 -60.14 0.47
CA PHE A 10 -21.00 -58.81 -0.18
C PHE A 10 -21.70 -57.80 0.74
N LEU A 11 -22.70 -58.19 1.50
CA LEU A 11 -23.39 -57.34 2.46
C LEU A 11 -22.47 -56.99 3.66
N ALA A 12 -21.66 -57.92 4.13
CA ALA A 12 -20.68 -57.69 5.18
C ALA A 12 -19.54 -56.76 4.72
N LEU A 13 -19.11 -56.85 3.45
CA LEU A 13 -18.13 -55.93 2.87
C LEU A 13 -18.72 -54.52 2.65
N LEU A 14 -20.00 -54.40 2.29
CA LEU A 14 -20.68 -53.09 2.13
C LEU A 14 -20.90 -52.39 3.48
N VAL A 15 -21.17 -53.12 4.55
CA VAL A 15 -21.34 -52.53 5.89
C VAL A 15 -19.99 -52.12 6.50
N GLY A 16 -18.88 -52.80 6.14
CA GLY A 16 -17.53 -52.40 6.60
C GLY A 16 -16.99 -51.09 5.96
N VAL A 17 -17.51 -50.72 4.78
CA VAL A 17 -17.07 -49.48 4.08
C VAL A 17 -17.83 -48.23 4.57
N PHE A 18 -18.98 -48.39 5.22
CA PHE A 18 -19.79 -47.30 5.77
C PHE A 18 -19.70 -47.11 7.30
N CYS A 19 -18.68 -47.66 7.96
CA CYS A 19 -18.38 -47.19 9.30
C CYS A 19 -17.76 -45.80 9.20
N PRO A 20 -18.46 -44.70 9.62
CA PRO A 20 -17.81 -43.41 9.72
C PRO A 20 -16.65 -43.59 10.70
N ALA A 21 -15.42 -43.30 10.23
CA ALA A 21 -14.27 -43.19 11.12
C ALA A 21 -14.67 -42.20 12.22
N ALA A 22 -14.73 -42.66 13.46
CA ALA A 22 -14.93 -41.76 14.59
C ALA A 22 -13.89 -40.64 14.46
N PRO A 23 -14.27 -39.37 14.62
CA PRO A 23 -13.29 -38.31 14.64
C PRO A 23 -12.26 -38.69 15.71
N ALA A 24 -11.00 -38.79 15.28
CA ALA A 24 -9.91 -38.91 16.21
C ALA A 24 -9.94 -37.63 17.06
N TYR A 25 -10.47 -37.73 18.25
CA TYR A 25 -10.29 -36.69 19.25
C TYR A 25 -8.79 -36.56 19.43
N ALA A 26 -8.26 -35.42 18.98
CA ALA A 26 -6.89 -35.03 19.28
C ALA A 26 -6.75 -35.14 20.80
N ALA A 27 -5.76 -35.90 21.26
CA ALA A 27 -5.46 -35.99 22.68
C ALA A 27 -5.27 -34.55 23.19
N PRO A 28 -5.80 -34.19 24.37
CA PRO A 28 -5.59 -32.84 24.89
C PRO A 28 -4.09 -32.56 24.93
N PRO A 29 -3.65 -31.34 24.63
CA PRO A 29 -2.24 -30.99 24.62
C PRO A 29 -1.62 -31.34 25.96
N TYR A 30 -0.42 -31.95 25.93
CA TYR A 30 0.34 -32.24 27.12
C TYR A 30 0.79 -30.95 27.76
N GLN A 31 -0.01 -30.38 28.64
CA GLN A 31 0.32 -29.12 29.33
C GLN A 31 1.44 -29.42 30.34
N SER A 32 2.63 -28.92 30.05
CA SER A 32 3.71 -28.92 31.03
C SER A 32 3.45 -27.79 32.04
N ASN A 33 3.08 -28.12 33.25
CA ASN A 33 2.90 -27.14 34.34
C ASN A 33 4.17 -26.32 34.64
N ALA A 34 5.30 -26.66 34.05
CA ALA A 34 6.58 -25.97 34.20
C ALA A 34 6.81 -24.86 33.17
N ILE A 35 5.97 -24.76 32.15
CA ILE A 35 6.10 -23.70 31.15
C ILE A 35 4.86 -22.81 31.23
N GLN A 36 5.09 -21.50 31.36
CA GLN A 36 4.05 -20.49 31.29
C GLN A 36 4.17 -19.78 29.95
N LEU A 37 3.06 -19.68 29.23
CA LEU A 37 2.98 -19.00 27.93
C LEU A 37 1.95 -17.87 28.05
N ASP A 38 2.36 -16.68 27.64
CA ASP A 38 1.51 -15.51 27.51
C ASP A 38 1.72 -14.87 26.12
N ALA A 39 0.67 -14.32 25.53
CA ALA A 39 0.75 -13.71 24.20
C ALA A 39 -0.14 -12.48 24.09
N ARG A 40 0.37 -11.47 23.37
CA ARG A 40 -0.37 -10.28 22.97
C ARG A 40 -0.40 -10.23 21.44
N VAL A 41 -1.56 -9.91 20.87
CA VAL A 41 -1.79 -9.93 19.42
C VAL A 41 -2.25 -8.56 18.98
N GLY A 42 -1.61 -8.02 17.95
CA GLY A 42 -1.92 -6.69 17.41
C GLY A 42 -1.63 -5.55 18.39
N PHE A 43 -2.29 -4.45 18.20
CA PHE A 43 -2.19 -3.26 19.05
C PHE A 43 -3.38 -3.22 20.01
N ASP A 44 -3.13 -3.51 21.28
CA ASP A 44 -4.16 -3.61 22.34
C ASP A 44 -5.33 -4.57 21.96
N GLY A 45 -5.01 -5.66 21.22
CA GLY A 45 -5.98 -6.64 20.73
C GLY A 45 -6.69 -6.25 19.42
N TYR A 46 -6.42 -5.09 18.84
CA TYR A 46 -6.91 -4.74 17.51
C TYR A 46 -6.02 -5.35 16.42
N VAL A 47 -6.66 -5.97 15.44
CA VAL A 47 -6.02 -6.52 14.24
C VAL A 47 -6.77 -6.04 13.00
N GLN A 48 -6.03 -5.56 12.01
CA GLN A 48 -6.62 -5.08 10.76
C GLN A 48 -6.67 -6.21 9.73
N SER A 49 -7.81 -6.35 9.05
CA SER A 49 -7.95 -7.33 7.97
C SER A 49 -6.97 -7.04 6.83
N GLY A 50 -6.24 -8.05 6.39
CA GLY A 50 -5.24 -7.95 5.31
C GLY A 50 -3.85 -7.52 5.76
N ALA A 51 -3.70 -6.86 6.91
CA ALA A 51 -2.44 -6.35 7.41
C ALA A 51 -1.60 -7.38 8.17
N TRP A 52 -0.29 -7.15 8.23
CA TRP A 52 0.62 -7.86 9.10
C TRP A 52 0.37 -7.49 10.55
N THR A 53 0.24 -8.52 11.38
CA THR A 53 -0.09 -8.39 12.81
C THR A 53 1.09 -8.82 13.64
N PRO A 54 1.63 -7.96 14.52
CA PRO A 54 2.65 -8.35 15.49
C PRO A 54 2.02 -9.22 16.59
N ILE A 55 2.72 -10.31 16.94
CA ILE A 55 2.32 -11.24 18.01
C ILE A 55 3.50 -11.34 18.97
N THR A 56 3.38 -10.70 20.11
CA THR A 56 4.41 -10.71 21.15
C THR A 56 4.14 -11.87 22.11
N VAL A 57 5.06 -12.82 22.16
CA VAL A 57 4.96 -14.05 22.98
C VAL A 57 6.00 -14.00 24.08
N THR A 58 5.54 -14.19 25.30
CA THR A 58 6.40 -14.33 26.48
C THR A 58 6.29 -15.76 27.01
N ALA A 59 7.41 -16.47 27.09
CA ALA A 59 7.46 -17.80 27.69
C ALA A 59 8.44 -17.85 28.85
N ALA A 60 8.01 -18.47 29.96
CA ALA A 60 8.84 -18.74 31.12
C ALA A 60 8.92 -20.26 31.37
N ASN A 61 10.12 -20.78 31.70
CA ASN A 61 10.36 -22.18 31.88
C ASN A 61 10.98 -22.48 33.25
N ASP A 62 10.21 -23.04 34.14
CA ASP A 62 10.69 -23.51 35.46
C ASP A 62 11.16 -25.00 35.43
N GLY A 63 10.98 -25.66 34.28
CA GLY A 63 11.35 -27.04 34.02
C GLY A 63 12.76 -27.26 33.48
N PRO A 64 13.04 -28.43 32.90
CA PRO A 64 14.30 -28.67 32.18
C PRO A 64 14.40 -27.79 30.92
N ASP A 65 15.63 -27.71 30.37
CA ASP A 65 15.87 -27.02 29.10
C ASP A 65 14.98 -27.57 27.99
N VAL A 66 14.38 -26.68 27.20
CA VAL A 66 13.52 -27.02 26.08
C VAL A 66 13.92 -26.23 24.86
N LEU A 67 14.19 -26.90 23.75
CA LEU A 67 14.20 -26.30 22.44
C LEU A 67 12.75 -26.27 21.91
N ALA A 68 12.20 -25.11 21.74
CA ALA A 68 10.81 -24.92 21.40
C ALA A 68 10.66 -24.03 20.17
N GLU A 69 9.46 -24.03 19.64
CA GLU A 69 9.04 -23.20 18.52
C GLU A 69 7.67 -22.60 18.83
N VAL A 70 7.53 -21.30 18.67
CA VAL A 70 6.23 -20.63 18.69
C VAL A 70 5.59 -20.78 17.32
N ARG A 71 4.32 -21.17 17.30
CA ARG A 71 3.54 -21.30 16.06
C ARG A 71 2.20 -20.57 16.14
N VAL A 72 1.88 -19.85 15.07
CA VAL A 72 0.54 -19.34 14.79
C VAL A 72 0.07 -19.94 13.48
N THR A 73 -1.12 -20.50 13.47
CA THR A 73 -1.70 -21.10 12.27
C THR A 73 -2.82 -20.19 11.75
N VAL A 74 -2.67 -19.75 10.51
CA VAL A 74 -3.69 -19.00 9.78
C VAL A 74 -4.36 -19.94 8.79
N ASP A 75 -5.68 -20.01 8.84
CA ASP A 75 -6.50 -20.85 7.96
C ASP A 75 -7.45 -19.93 7.18
N PRO A 76 -7.01 -19.30 6.09
CA PRO A 76 -7.85 -18.45 5.27
C PRO A 76 -8.91 -19.31 4.57
N PHE A 77 -10.06 -18.71 4.30
CA PHE A 77 -11.21 -19.37 3.66
C PHE A 77 -10.90 -20.04 2.30
N THR A 78 -9.76 -19.76 1.74
CA THR A 78 -9.28 -20.29 0.45
C THR A 78 -8.77 -21.72 0.49
N GLY A 79 -8.75 -22.39 1.69
CA GLY A 79 -8.36 -23.79 1.84
C GLY A 79 -6.84 -24.02 1.82
N SER A 80 -6.02 -22.99 1.82
CA SER A 80 -4.57 -23.09 2.08
C SER A 80 -4.28 -22.64 3.51
N ARG A 81 -3.51 -23.45 4.24
CA ARG A 81 -3.15 -23.18 5.63
C ARG A 81 -1.71 -22.69 5.71
N THR A 82 -1.46 -21.61 6.46
CA THR A 82 -0.11 -21.08 6.66
C THR A 82 0.28 -21.22 8.13
N HIS A 83 1.43 -21.83 8.39
CA HIS A 83 2.06 -21.88 9.69
C HIS A 83 3.17 -20.83 9.73
N TYR A 84 2.99 -19.82 10.58
CA TYR A 84 4.03 -18.87 10.92
C TYR A 84 4.72 -19.38 12.18
N THR A 85 6.05 -19.53 12.13
CA THR A 85 6.82 -20.14 13.20
C THR A 85 8.04 -19.32 13.56
N ARG A 86 8.43 -19.36 14.86
CA ARG A 86 9.65 -18.75 15.36
C ARG A 86 10.31 -19.62 16.42
N PRO A 87 11.59 -20.01 16.25
CA PRO A 87 12.31 -20.75 17.26
C PRO A 87 12.43 -19.98 18.58
N LEU A 88 12.31 -20.69 19.67
CA LEU A 88 12.40 -20.14 21.02
C LEU A 88 13.06 -21.13 21.97
N ASP A 89 14.36 -20.98 22.21
CA ASP A 89 15.09 -21.76 23.18
C ASP A 89 14.75 -21.31 24.61
N LEU A 90 14.27 -22.23 25.44
CA LEU A 90 13.86 -21.99 26.80
C LEU A 90 14.73 -22.77 27.79
N PRO A 91 15.92 -22.30 28.17
CA PRO A 91 16.69 -22.87 29.26
C PRO A 91 15.91 -22.85 30.57
N ARG A 92 16.30 -23.72 31.48
CA ARG A 92 15.70 -23.76 32.82
C ARG A 92 15.82 -22.42 33.54
N GLY A 93 14.72 -21.94 34.11
CA GLY A 93 14.63 -20.68 34.85
C GLY A 93 14.69 -19.43 33.96
N SER A 94 14.54 -19.61 32.64
CA SER A 94 14.52 -18.50 31.70
C SER A 94 13.11 -17.93 31.52
N ARG A 95 13.08 -16.62 31.28
CA ARG A 95 11.91 -15.91 30.72
C ARG A 95 12.35 -15.17 29.47
N LYS A 96 11.74 -15.49 28.35
CA LYS A 96 12.08 -14.87 27.05
C LYS A 96 10.84 -14.31 26.38
N GLN A 97 11.04 -13.24 25.65
CA GLN A 97 10.04 -12.61 24.80
C GLN A 97 10.51 -12.61 23.36
N VAL A 98 9.61 -12.95 22.45
CA VAL A 98 9.83 -12.92 21.00
C VAL A 98 8.62 -12.30 20.32
N THR A 99 8.85 -11.61 19.21
CA THR A 99 7.79 -11.11 18.34
C THR A 99 7.74 -11.97 17.08
N LEU A 100 6.55 -12.46 16.75
CA LEU A 100 6.22 -13.19 15.55
C LEU A 100 5.24 -12.34 14.73
N TYR A 101 5.30 -12.40 13.42
CA TYR A 101 4.38 -11.68 12.54
C TYR A 101 3.55 -12.65 11.73
N ALA A 102 2.26 -12.38 11.61
CA ALA A 102 1.37 -13.17 10.76
C ALA A 102 0.36 -12.25 10.06
N ALA A 103 0.07 -12.57 8.80
CA ALA A 103 -0.97 -11.88 8.04
C ALA A 103 -2.30 -12.62 8.16
N ASP A 104 -3.42 -11.88 8.07
CA ASP A 104 -4.79 -12.43 8.06
C ASP A 104 -5.12 -13.36 9.24
N VAL A 105 -4.64 -13.03 10.43
CA VAL A 105 -4.63 -13.91 11.61
C VAL A 105 -6.00 -14.37 12.12
N THR A 106 -7.09 -13.70 11.74
CA THR A 106 -8.41 -13.95 12.33
C THR A 106 -9.34 -14.79 11.45
N GLY A 107 -9.14 -14.85 10.14
CA GLY A 107 -10.12 -15.48 9.27
C GLY A 107 -11.56 -15.02 9.61
N PHE A 108 -12.43 -15.95 10.07
CA PHE A 108 -13.77 -15.64 10.60
C PHE A 108 -13.85 -15.69 12.14
N GLY A 109 -12.72 -15.82 12.83
CA GLY A 109 -12.67 -15.94 14.28
C GLY A 109 -12.37 -14.63 14.99
N SER A 110 -12.64 -14.60 16.29
CA SER A 110 -12.24 -13.52 17.20
C SER A 110 -11.14 -13.97 18.16
N GLU A 111 -10.48 -15.09 17.88
CA GLU A 111 -9.43 -15.65 18.73
C GLU A 111 -8.28 -16.15 17.87
N VAL A 112 -7.07 -15.80 18.27
CA VAL A 112 -5.82 -16.24 17.66
C VAL A 112 -5.20 -17.30 18.57
N GLN A 113 -4.91 -18.48 18.03
CA GLN A 113 -4.25 -19.56 18.75
C GLN A 113 -2.74 -19.43 18.60
N VAL A 114 -2.05 -19.27 19.72
CA VAL A 114 -0.59 -19.26 19.81
C VAL A 114 -0.16 -20.55 20.51
N GLU A 115 0.64 -21.35 19.84
CA GLU A 115 1.10 -22.65 20.32
C GLU A 115 2.62 -22.62 20.53
N LEU A 116 3.07 -23.27 21.57
CA LEU A 116 4.48 -23.57 21.81
C LEU A 116 4.69 -25.09 21.59
N LEU A 117 5.58 -25.42 20.67
CA LEU A 117 5.84 -26.82 20.28
C LEU A 117 7.26 -27.23 20.69
N ASP A 118 7.45 -28.54 20.89
CA ASP A 118 8.78 -29.13 21.03
C ASP A 118 9.38 -29.50 19.66
N GLU A 119 10.66 -29.90 19.61
CA GLU A 119 11.36 -30.33 18.39
C GLU A 119 10.64 -31.45 17.60
N ARG A 120 9.71 -32.12 18.22
CA ARG A 120 8.91 -33.20 17.60
C ARG A 120 7.55 -32.72 17.11
N GLY A 121 7.29 -31.41 17.17
CA GLY A 121 6.03 -30.81 16.78
C GLY A 121 4.87 -31.10 17.77
N ARG A 122 5.15 -31.50 19.02
CA ARG A 122 4.11 -31.71 20.04
C ARG A 122 3.84 -30.42 20.76
N VAL A 123 2.57 -30.06 20.91
CA VAL A 123 2.16 -28.88 21.66
C VAL A 123 2.49 -29.04 23.14
N LEU A 124 3.37 -28.18 23.63
CA LEU A 124 3.74 -28.10 25.05
C LEU A 124 2.76 -27.21 25.81
N GLN A 125 2.39 -26.10 25.23
CA GLN A 125 1.45 -25.09 25.74
C GLN A 125 0.72 -24.43 24.58
N ALA A 126 -0.51 -23.93 24.84
CA ALA A 126 -1.27 -23.13 23.90
C ALA A 126 -2.06 -22.07 24.65
N VAL A 127 -2.16 -20.89 24.07
CA VAL A 127 -2.98 -19.78 24.55
C VAL A 127 -3.86 -19.27 23.43
N ALA A 128 -5.13 -19.00 23.74
CA ALA A 128 -6.08 -18.36 22.84
C ALA A 128 -6.18 -16.89 23.25
N VAL A 129 -5.86 -15.99 22.36
CA VAL A 129 -5.93 -14.55 22.56
C VAL A 129 -7.13 -14.00 21.81
N ARG A 130 -8.02 -13.33 22.53
CA ARG A 130 -9.18 -12.67 21.92
C ARG A 130 -8.74 -11.38 21.26
N VAL A 131 -9.19 -11.14 20.02
CA VAL A 131 -8.88 -9.97 19.22
C VAL A 131 -10.16 -9.37 18.64
N GLU A 132 -10.11 -8.10 18.32
CA GLU A 132 -11.14 -7.37 17.57
C GLU A 132 -10.59 -7.09 16.17
N THR A 133 -11.24 -7.67 15.15
CA THR A 133 -10.87 -7.42 13.75
C THR A 133 -11.50 -6.11 13.30
N ILE A 134 -10.68 -5.19 12.81
CA ILE A 134 -11.09 -3.89 12.28
C ILE A 134 -10.96 -3.86 10.76
N SER A 135 -11.79 -3.01 10.14
CA SER A 135 -11.74 -2.77 8.70
C SER A 135 -10.47 -1.98 8.31
N PRO A 136 -9.95 -2.13 7.07
CA PRO A 136 -8.91 -1.24 6.54
C PRO A 136 -9.30 0.24 6.50
N THR A 137 -10.60 0.57 6.57
CA THR A 137 -11.10 1.95 6.66
C THR A 137 -11.17 2.49 8.09
N THR A 138 -10.96 1.65 9.10
CA THR A 138 -10.93 2.08 10.52
C THR A 138 -9.63 2.82 10.78
N LEU A 139 -9.72 3.99 11.41
CA LEU A 139 -8.56 4.75 11.86
C LEU A 139 -8.08 4.19 13.21
N LEU A 140 -6.94 3.50 13.22
CA LEU A 140 -6.35 2.97 14.44
C LEU A 140 -5.29 3.93 14.99
N ILE A 141 -5.56 4.50 16.17
CA ILE A 141 -4.68 5.43 16.85
C ILE A 141 -4.03 4.74 18.05
N GLY A 142 -2.72 4.58 18.04
CA GLY A 142 -1.94 4.16 19.19
C GLY A 142 -1.65 5.35 20.10
N VAL A 143 -1.91 5.22 21.40
CA VAL A 143 -1.61 6.22 22.41
C VAL A 143 -0.57 5.66 23.36
N TRP A 144 0.64 6.23 23.31
CA TRP A 144 1.71 5.94 24.26
C TRP A 144 1.93 7.17 25.14
N SER A 145 1.29 7.17 26.31
CA SER A 145 1.25 8.34 27.19
C SER A 145 1.23 7.94 28.67
N SER A 146 1.92 8.72 29.50
CA SER A 146 1.79 8.64 30.96
C SER A 146 0.50 9.32 31.46
N THR A 147 -0.11 10.20 30.64
CA THR A 147 -1.33 10.97 30.92
C THR A 147 -2.35 10.85 29.78
N PRO A 148 -2.91 9.63 29.52
CA PRO A 148 -3.77 9.40 28.37
C PRO A 148 -5.06 10.26 28.35
N GLN A 149 -5.47 10.80 29.50
CA GLN A 149 -6.64 11.68 29.61
C GLN A 149 -6.53 12.95 28.75
N GLY A 150 -5.29 13.50 28.59
CA GLY A 150 -5.04 14.65 27.72
C GLY A 150 -5.28 14.34 26.21
N LEU A 151 -5.24 13.07 25.85
CA LEU A 151 -5.43 12.58 24.47
C LEU A 151 -6.80 11.90 24.25
N ALA A 152 -7.69 11.92 25.23
CA ALA A 152 -8.99 11.25 25.15
C ALA A 152 -9.86 11.76 23.98
N GLY A 153 -9.69 13.01 23.56
CA GLY A 153 -10.36 13.60 22.40
C GLY A 153 -10.05 12.91 21.08
N LEU A 154 -8.91 12.20 20.98
CA LEU A 154 -8.56 11.44 19.76
C LEU A 154 -9.55 10.33 19.44
N ALA A 155 -10.16 9.69 20.45
CA ALA A 155 -11.17 8.67 20.27
C ALA A 155 -12.49 9.19 19.67
N LEU A 156 -12.69 10.50 19.67
CA LEU A 156 -13.88 11.19 19.17
C LEU A 156 -13.66 11.82 17.78
N VAL A 157 -12.50 11.62 17.21
CA VAL A 157 -12.22 12.04 15.83
C VAL A 157 -12.87 11.05 14.89
N GLU A 158 -13.80 11.52 14.08
CA GLU A 158 -14.46 10.71 13.06
C GLU A 158 -13.74 10.91 11.71
N PRO A 159 -13.14 9.84 11.13
CA PRO A 159 -12.62 9.92 9.78
C PRO A 159 -13.75 10.11 8.76
N SER A 160 -13.41 10.54 7.55
CA SER A 160 -14.40 10.71 6.45
C SER A 160 -15.12 9.41 6.08
N SER A 161 -14.48 8.26 6.30
CA SER A 161 -15.07 6.94 6.12
C SER A 161 -14.56 5.99 7.21
N GLY A 162 -15.46 5.20 7.80
CA GLY A 162 -15.11 4.24 8.84
C GLY A 162 -15.28 4.80 10.26
N GLU A 163 -14.61 4.20 11.20
CA GLU A 163 -14.67 4.55 12.64
C GLU A 163 -13.25 4.69 13.21
N THR A 164 -13.13 5.30 14.38
CA THR A 164 -11.87 5.43 15.09
C THR A 164 -11.77 4.38 16.20
N ARG A 165 -10.61 3.74 16.31
CA ARG A 165 -10.22 2.91 17.46
C ARG A 165 -8.96 3.47 18.10
N VAL A 166 -8.88 3.41 19.41
CA VAL A 166 -7.70 3.85 20.17
C VAL A 166 -7.11 2.67 20.93
N ALA A 167 -5.85 2.38 20.67
CA ALA A 167 -5.07 1.38 21.37
C ALA A 167 -4.15 2.04 22.40
N THR A 168 -4.12 1.55 23.64
CA THR A 168 -3.18 2.01 24.67
C THR A 168 -1.89 1.21 24.55
N LEU A 169 -0.79 1.90 24.26
CA LEU A 169 0.49 1.27 23.94
C LEU A 169 1.59 1.60 24.97
N THR A 170 2.57 0.74 25.01
CA THR A 170 3.85 0.91 25.73
C THR A 170 5.00 0.69 24.75
N ALA A 171 6.24 0.96 25.15
CA ALA A 171 7.41 0.69 24.30
C ALA A 171 7.51 -0.78 23.87
N ASP A 172 7.06 -1.71 24.71
CA ASP A 172 7.09 -3.15 24.41
C ASP A 172 6.04 -3.60 23.38
N ASP A 173 5.05 -2.76 23.08
CA ASP A 173 4.02 -3.02 22.08
C ASP A 173 4.42 -2.54 20.70
N LEU A 174 5.51 -1.77 20.60
CA LEU A 174 6.01 -1.23 19.35
C LEU A 174 6.96 -2.24 18.67
N PRO A 175 6.61 -2.75 17.48
CA PRO A 175 7.40 -3.77 16.81
C PRO A 175 8.77 -3.26 16.37
N PRO A 176 9.83 -4.12 16.35
CA PRO A 176 11.14 -3.76 15.82
C PRO A 176 11.21 -3.72 14.29
N ASP A 177 10.20 -4.25 13.59
CA ASP A 177 10.14 -4.29 12.13
C ASP A 177 9.02 -3.37 11.62
N ALA A 178 9.32 -2.53 10.64
CA ALA A 178 8.41 -1.50 10.14
C ALA A 178 7.10 -2.05 9.57
N LYS A 179 7.14 -3.21 8.90
CA LYS A 179 5.93 -3.84 8.35
C LYS A 179 4.97 -4.31 9.46
N GLY A 180 5.48 -4.58 10.66
CA GLY A 180 4.66 -4.88 11.83
C GLY A 180 3.78 -3.70 12.31
N TRP A 181 4.02 -2.48 11.84
CA TRP A 181 3.23 -1.28 12.17
C TRP A 181 2.08 -1.04 11.19
N GLU A 182 1.91 -1.88 10.18
CA GLU A 182 0.99 -1.65 9.05
C GLU A 182 -0.45 -1.35 9.47
N ALA A 183 -0.93 -2.01 10.53
CA ALA A 183 -2.29 -1.80 11.05
C ALA A 183 -2.46 -0.47 11.81
N LEU A 184 -1.37 0.20 12.20
CA LEU A 184 -1.40 1.45 12.95
C LEU A 184 -1.38 2.64 11.99
N ASP A 185 -2.35 3.54 12.10
CA ASP A 185 -2.41 4.74 11.26
C ASP A 185 -1.73 5.95 11.92
N VAL A 186 -1.93 6.10 13.24
CA VAL A 186 -1.44 7.23 14.02
C VAL A 186 -0.81 6.72 15.29
N LEU A 187 0.37 7.25 15.66
CA LEU A 187 0.97 7.09 16.98
C LEU A 187 1.00 8.45 17.69
N ALA A 188 0.34 8.58 18.82
CA ALA A 188 0.40 9.77 19.67
C ALA A 188 1.26 9.51 20.91
N VAL A 189 2.28 10.33 21.11
CA VAL A 189 3.28 10.16 22.16
C VAL A 189 3.29 11.39 23.11
N SER A 190 3.13 11.15 24.41
CA SER A 190 3.06 12.24 25.41
C SER A 190 3.67 11.84 26.74
N ASP A 191 4.64 12.62 27.23
CA ASP A 191 5.31 12.46 28.52
C ASP A 191 5.79 11.04 28.85
N VAL A 192 6.42 10.39 27.88
CA VAL A 192 7.04 9.06 27.99
C VAL A 192 8.49 9.11 27.54
N ASP A 193 9.30 8.17 28.01
CA ASP A 193 10.71 8.09 27.65
C ASP A 193 10.89 7.38 26.30
N THR A 194 10.91 8.13 25.22
CA THR A 194 11.17 7.60 23.86
C THR A 194 12.64 7.23 23.64
N GLY A 195 13.55 7.71 24.51
CA GLY A 195 14.97 7.29 24.51
C GLY A 195 15.14 5.81 24.87
N ALA A 196 14.14 5.18 25.49
CA ALA A 196 14.13 3.76 25.78
C ALA A 196 13.86 2.87 24.55
N LEU A 197 13.42 3.44 23.41
CA LEU A 197 13.25 2.68 22.16
C LEU A 197 14.59 2.10 21.69
N SER A 198 14.59 0.84 21.30
CA SER A 198 15.75 0.20 20.67
C SER A 198 16.10 0.85 19.33
N ALA A 199 17.28 0.61 18.80
CA ALA A 199 17.67 1.09 17.47
C ALA A 199 16.69 0.58 16.41
N ALA A 200 16.38 -0.73 16.42
CA ALA A 200 15.44 -1.34 15.49
C ALA A 200 14.03 -0.72 15.56
N GLN A 201 13.52 -0.42 16.75
CA GLN A 201 12.22 0.27 16.89
C GLN A 201 12.26 1.70 16.33
N ARG A 202 13.36 2.44 16.48
CA ARG A 202 13.50 3.79 15.88
C ARG A 202 13.60 3.73 14.35
N GLU A 203 14.34 2.76 13.81
CA GLU A 203 14.42 2.51 12.37
C GLU A 203 13.05 2.09 11.81
N ALA A 204 12.35 1.19 12.51
CA ALA A 204 11.00 0.78 12.15
C ALA A 204 10.00 1.94 12.15
N LEU A 205 10.08 2.83 13.16
CA LEU A 205 9.27 4.04 13.23
C LEU A 205 9.56 4.99 12.07
N ALA A 206 10.83 5.21 11.74
CA ALA A 206 11.22 6.08 10.62
C ALA A 206 10.73 5.51 9.27
N ALA A 207 10.88 4.21 9.05
CA ALA A 207 10.40 3.54 7.85
C ALA A 207 8.86 3.54 7.76
N TRP A 208 8.17 3.29 8.87
CA TRP A 208 6.71 3.38 8.95
C TRP A 208 6.20 4.79 8.64
N LEU A 209 6.87 5.84 9.16
CA LEU A 209 6.57 7.23 8.82
C LEU A 209 6.76 7.47 7.32
N ALA A 210 7.92 7.08 6.76
CA ALA A 210 8.17 7.23 5.33
C ALA A 210 7.10 6.53 4.48
N GLY A 211 6.64 5.35 4.89
CA GLY A 211 5.54 4.61 4.26
C GLY A 211 4.14 5.20 4.46
N GLY A 212 3.98 6.34 5.18
CA GLY A 212 2.70 7.06 5.35
C GLY A 212 2.07 6.94 6.73
N GLY A 213 2.81 6.50 7.74
CA GLY A 213 2.39 6.58 9.13
C GLY A 213 2.34 8.02 9.63
N ARG A 214 1.61 8.26 10.70
CA ARG A 214 1.48 9.58 11.29
C ARG A 214 1.89 9.60 12.76
N LEU A 215 2.77 10.50 13.13
CA LEU A 215 3.25 10.66 14.51
C LEU A 215 2.77 11.99 15.07
N ILE A 216 2.11 11.96 16.23
CA ILE A 216 1.76 13.16 16.99
C ILE A 216 2.67 13.20 18.22
N ILE A 217 3.54 14.19 18.29
CA ILE A 217 4.42 14.44 19.42
C ILE A 217 3.81 15.53 20.28
N VAL A 218 3.49 15.21 21.53
CA VAL A 218 2.96 16.19 22.47
C VAL A 218 4.12 16.73 23.32
N GLY A 219 4.29 18.04 23.29
CA GLY A 219 5.32 18.76 24.04
C GLY A 219 5.01 18.84 25.53
N GLY A 220 4.62 20.05 26.00
CA GLY A 220 4.33 20.30 27.39
C GLY A 220 5.56 20.20 28.30
N VAL A 221 5.34 19.98 29.60
CA VAL A 221 6.41 19.92 30.61
C VAL A 221 7.29 18.67 30.48
N GLY A 222 6.77 17.59 29.84
CA GLY A 222 7.45 16.32 29.63
C GLY A 222 8.28 16.23 28.35
N TYR A 223 8.42 17.31 27.59
CA TYR A 223 9.00 17.31 26.25
C TYR A 223 10.37 16.63 26.14
N GLN A 224 11.25 16.80 27.13
CA GLN A 224 12.60 16.21 27.12
C GLN A 224 12.57 14.68 27.04
N ARG A 225 11.63 14.06 27.75
CA ARG A 225 11.45 12.61 27.71
C ARG A 225 10.81 12.18 26.40
N THR A 226 9.78 12.93 25.98
CA THR A 226 9.04 12.64 24.74
C THR A 226 9.92 12.78 23.51
N LEU A 227 10.85 13.73 23.48
CA LEU A 227 11.73 13.97 22.33
C LEU A 227 13.04 13.18 22.38
N ALA A 228 13.39 12.51 23.49
CA ALA A 228 14.70 11.88 23.67
C ALA A 228 15.09 10.91 22.51
N GLY A 229 14.13 10.18 21.95
CA GLY A 229 14.33 9.29 20.80
C GLY A 229 13.71 9.76 19.49
N LEU A 230 13.11 10.97 19.45
CA LEU A 230 12.32 11.49 18.32
C LEU A 230 12.82 12.83 17.80
N VAL A 231 13.96 13.34 18.32
CA VAL A 231 14.45 14.68 17.97
C VAL A 231 14.72 14.85 16.46
N ASP A 232 15.16 13.79 15.78
CA ASP A 232 15.52 13.83 14.36
C ASP A 232 14.29 13.92 13.44
N VAL A 233 13.16 13.38 13.90
CA VAL A 233 11.90 13.41 13.14
C VAL A 233 10.96 14.54 13.57
N SER A 234 11.23 15.18 14.71
CA SER A 234 10.37 16.25 15.24
C SER A 234 10.46 17.53 14.40
N PRO A 235 9.32 18.19 14.07
CA PRO A 235 9.34 19.49 13.41
C PRO A 235 9.83 20.63 14.31
N VAL A 236 9.82 20.43 15.63
CA VAL A 236 10.30 21.41 16.62
C VAL A 236 11.37 20.78 17.50
N ARG A 237 12.53 21.38 17.60
CA ARG A 237 13.60 21.00 18.53
C ARG A 237 13.39 21.76 19.85
N ALA A 238 12.44 21.26 20.66
CA ALA A 238 12.09 21.95 21.87
C ALA A 238 13.28 22.02 22.85
N GLU A 239 13.55 23.24 23.40
CA GLU A 239 14.66 23.53 24.28
C GLU A 239 14.18 24.04 25.65
N ALA A 240 12.96 24.59 25.72
CA ALA A 240 12.40 25.19 26.92
C ALA A 240 10.89 24.96 27.02
N VAL A 241 10.33 25.25 28.20
CA VAL A 241 8.88 25.38 28.41
C VAL A 241 8.57 26.82 28.76
N GLU A 242 7.64 27.39 28.03
CA GLU A 242 7.15 28.75 28.26
C GLU A 242 5.66 28.76 28.59
N SER A 243 5.22 29.76 29.31
CA SER A 243 3.80 29.94 29.60
C SER A 243 3.22 30.91 28.57
N LEU A 244 2.51 30.38 27.58
CA LEU A 244 2.00 31.16 26.45
C LEU A 244 0.47 31.10 26.38
N PRO A 245 -0.19 32.20 25.99
CA PRO A 245 -1.61 32.16 25.67
C PRO A 245 -1.92 31.09 24.61
N VAL A 246 -3.12 30.52 24.64
CA VAL A 246 -3.57 29.53 23.69
C VAL A 246 -4.76 30.01 22.84
N GLY A 247 -5.04 31.32 22.90
CA GLY A 247 -6.14 31.94 22.18
C GLY A 247 -6.12 31.72 20.66
N THR A 248 -4.92 31.66 20.07
CA THR A 248 -4.70 31.42 18.64
C THR A 248 -5.06 29.98 18.20
N LEU A 249 -5.31 29.02 19.11
CA LEU A 249 -5.93 27.75 18.75
C LEU A 249 -7.32 27.93 18.12
N ALA A 250 -7.96 29.08 18.37
CA ALA A 250 -9.21 29.46 17.72
C ALA A 250 -9.09 29.51 16.19
N ASP A 251 -7.91 29.80 15.67
CA ASP A 251 -7.65 29.89 14.21
C ASP A 251 -7.80 28.53 13.50
N LEU A 252 -7.75 27.41 14.23
CA LEU A 252 -8.04 26.08 13.71
C LEU A 252 -9.51 25.69 13.77
N LEU A 253 -10.34 26.45 14.47
CA LEU A 253 -11.66 26.05 14.87
C LEU A 253 -12.73 26.89 14.16
N GLY A 254 -13.86 26.29 13.84
CA GLY A 254 -15.03 27.06 13.44
C GLY A 254 -15.49 27.99 14.57
N ALA A 255 -16.18 29.10 14.21
CA ALA A 255 -16.52 30.19 15.14
C ALA A 255 -17.20 29.75 16.46
N ALA A 256 -18.00 28.68 16.40
CA ALA A 256 -18.69 28.18 17.61
C ALA A 256 -17.71 27.52 18.59
N ALA A 257 -16.76 26.75 18.10
CA ALA A 257 -15.72 26.10 18.90
C ALA A 257 -14.64 27.12 19.31
N ALA A 258 -14.30 28.05 18.41
CA ALA A 258 -13.35 29.13 18.67
C ALA A 258 -13.80 30.03 19.86
N ALA A 259 -15.10 30.30 19.99
CA ALA A 259 -15.65 31.07 21.12
C ALA A 259 -15.49 30.35 22.47
N GLY A 260 -15.19 29.07 22.49
CA GLY A 260 -14.99 28.25 23.69
C GLY A 260 -13.53 28.03 24.04
N VAL A 261 -12.57 28.61 23.31
CA VAL A 261 -11.13 28.49 23.64
C VAL A 261 -10.87 29.10 25.01
N PRO A 262 -10.22 28.37 25.93
CA PRO A 262 -10.06 28.84 27.31
C PRO A 262 -9.14 30.04 27.37
N ASP A 263 -9.53 31.03 28.18
CA ASP A 263 -8.66 32.12 28.54
C ASP A 263 -7.55 31.62 29.48
N GLY A 264 -6.32 31.96 29.19
CA GLY A 264 -5.18 31.61 30.03
C GLY A 264 -3.95 31.20 29.22
N ALA A 265 -2.89 30.91 29.95
CA ALA A 265 -1.62 30.48 29.41
C ALA A 265 -1.39 28.98 29.68
N ALA A 266 -1.04 28.23 28.65
CA ALA A 266 -0.62 26.82 28.76
C ALA A 266 0.91 26.74 28.94
N GLN A 267 1.37 25.61 29.43
CA GLN A 267 2.79 25.25 29.43
C GLN A 267 3.10 24.68 28.02
N VAL A 268 3.90 25.40 27.25
CA VAL A 268 4.21 25.11 25.85
C VAL A 268 5.69 24.77 25.72
N ALA A 269 6.00 23.65 25.11
CA ALA A 269 7.37 23.32 24.74
C ALA A 269 7.74 24.10 23.46
N VAL A 270 8.84 24.88 23.57
CA VAL A 270 9.27 25.82 22.53
C VAL A 270 10.72 25.57 22.12
N GLY A 271 11.03 25.84 20.85
CA GLY A 271 12.37 25.70 20.27
C GLY A 271 12.39 26.03 18.79
N PRO A 272 13.56 25.93 18.14
CA PRO A 272 13.69 26.18 16.71
C PRO A 272 12.97 25.11 15.89
N LEU A 273 12.48 25.55 14.74
CA LEU A 273 11.88 24.66 13.72
C LEU A 273 12.97 23.91 12.94
N SER A 274 12.65 22.72 12.44
CA SER A 274 13.42 22.08 11.36
C SER A 274 13.19 22.81 10.03
N ASP A 275 14.13 22.67 9.10
CA ASP A 275 14.13 23.44 7.82
C ASP A 275 12.88 23.19 6.96
N ASP A 276 12.32 21.97 7.02
CA ASP A 276 11.14 21.53 6.29
C ASP A 276 9.84 21.64 7.13
N ALA A 277 9.93 22.15 8.36
CA ALA A 277 8.76 22.30 9.21
C ALA A 277 7.85 23.44 8.76
N ARG A 278 6.55 23.21 8.90
CA ARG A 278 5.48 24.15 8.62
C ARG A 278 4.70 24.46 9.88
N VAL A 279 4.43 25.73 10.11
CA VAL A 279 3.66 26.16 11.29
C VAL A 279 2.16 26.16 10.94
N LEU A 280 1.38 25.44 11.74
CA LEU A 280 -0.08 25.43 11.65
C LEU A 280 -0.70 26.51 12.52
N VAL A 281 -0.21 26.68 13.75
CA VAL A 281 -0.65 27.71 14.70
C VAL A 281 0.57 28.29 15.42
N ALA A 282 0.61 29.63 15.55
CA ALA A 282 1.63 30.32 16.32
C ALA A 282 1.04 31.39 17.24
N GLU A 283 1.69 31.62 18.37
CA GLU A 283 1.38 32.73 19.26
C GLU A 283 2.60 33.64 19.39
N GLY A 284 2.45 34.91 18.98
CA GLY A 284 3.53 35.87 19.00
C GLY A 284 4.81 35.44 18.24
N GLY A 285 4.64 34.64 17.18
CA GLY A 285 5.75 34.09 16.39
C GLY A 285 6.31 32.74 16.92
N THR A 286 5.87 32.29 18.10
CA THR A 286 6.26 30.98 18.64
C THR A 286 5.28 29.89 18.18
N PRO A 287 5.72 28.80 17.55
CA PRO A 287 4.85 27.74 17.08
C PRO A 287 4.18 27.00 18.24
N LEU A 288 2.84 26.98 18.26
CA LEU A 288 2.04 26.13 19.14
C LEU A 288 1.82 24.75 18.52
N ILE A 289 1.56 24.73 17.20
CA ILE A 289 1.39 23.50 16.43
C ILE A 289 2.21 23.65 15.15
N ALA A 290 3.08 22.68 14.91
CA ALA A 290 3.88 22.60 13.69
C ALA A 290 3.89 21.17 13.17
N TRP A 291 4.17 20.99 11.89
CA TRP A 291 4.29 19.68 11.29
C TRP A 291 5.38 19.64 10.23
N ARG A 292 5.84 18.43 9.89
CA ARG A 292 6.73 18.20 8.75
C ARG A 292 6.34 16.92 8.01
N PRO A 293 6.53 16.86 6.68
CA PRO A 293 6.39 15.62 5.93
C PRO A 293 7.58 14.70 6.18
N VAL A 294 7.34 13.38 6.12
CA VAL A 294 8.38 12.35 6.13
C VAL A 294 7.96 11.27 5.15
N GLY A 295 8.48 11.30 3.93
CA GLY A 295 7.99 10.46 2.84
C GLY A 295 6.49 10.69 2.55
N TYR A 296 5.69 9.62 2.61
CA TYR A 296 4.23 9.75 2.53
C TYR A 296 3.56 10.13 3.86
N GLY A 297 4.28 10.04 4.95
CA GLY A 297 3.76 10.31 6.28
C GLY A 297 3.99 11.71 6.77
N ARG A 298 3.63 11.92 8.04
CA ARG A 298 3.65 13.24 8.65
C ARG A 298 3.97 13.14 10.14
N VAL A 299 4.76 14.10 10.64
CA VAL A 299 5.00 14.27 12.06
C VAL A 299 4.40 15.60 12.49
N ASP A 300 3.47 15.56 13.44
CA ASP A 300 2.83 16.73 14.03
C ASP A 300 3.42 16.96 15.44
N PHE A 301 3.74 18.19 15.77
CA PHE A 301 4.15 18.61 17.09
C PHE A 301 3.09 19.53 17.69
N PHE A 302 2.53 19.09 18.81
CA PHE A 302 1.59 19.86 19.62
C PHE A 302 2.33 20.37 20.85
N GLY A 303 2.77 21.62 20.82
CA GLY A 303 3.61 22.23 21.85
C GLY A 303 2.97 22.37 23.23
N PRO A 304 1.66 22.74 23.35
CA PRO A 304 0.98 22.86 24.65
C PRO A 304 0.82 21.50 25.35
N ASP A 305 0.66 21.51 26.66
CA ASP A 305 0.34 20.32 27.45
C ASP A 305 -1.17 20.16 27.59
N PRO A 306 -1.80 19.16 26.89
CA PRO A 306 -3.24 18.97 26.93
C PRO A 306 -3.77 18.40 28.25
N ALA A 307 -2.88 17.88 29.11
CA ALA A 307 -3.26 17.32 30.41
C ALA A 307 -3.27 18.39 31.51
N LEU A 308 -2.77 19.61 31.24
CA LEU A 308 -2.71 20.70 32.17
C LEU A 308 -3.71 21.83 31.84
N ALA A 309 -4.08 22.59 32.87
CA ALA A 309 -4.87 23.79 32.64
C ALA A 309 -4.10 24.80 31.75
N PRO A 310 -4.77 25.53 30.84
CA PRO A 310 -6.22 25.65 30.69
C PRO A 310 -6.83 24.60 29.73
N LEU A 311 -6.05 23.73 29.10
CA LEU A 311 -6.52 22.79 28.10
C LEU A 311 -7.17 21.53 28.71
N ALA A 312 -6.78 21.16 29.91
CA ALA A 312 -7.31 19.95 30.57
C ALA A 312 -8.82 20.02 30.76
N GLY A 313 -9.53 19.05 30.11
CA GLY A 313 -10.97 18.96 30.15
C GLY A 313 -11.71 19.96 29.25
N TRP A 314 -11.00 20.65 28.38
CA TRP A 314 -11.63 21.48 27.36
C TRP A 314 -12.17 20.64 26.19
N ASP A 315 -13.48 20.67 25.97
CA ASP A 315 -14.15 19.86 24.94
C ASP A 315 -13.67 20.20 23.51
N GLY A 316 -13.31 21.47 23.25
CA GLY A 316 -12.81 21.92 21.95
C GLY A 316 -11.45 21.31 21.55
N LEU A 317 -10.75 20.64 22.46
CA LEU A 317 -9.53 19.91 22.14
C LEU A 317 -9.78 18.78 21.12
N THR A 318 -10.98 18.18 21.14
CA THR A 318 -11.38 17.20 20.11
C THR A 318 -11.41 17.82 18.71
N ASP A 319 -11.88 19.07 18.60
CA ASP A 319 -11.90 19.78 17.31
C ASP A 319 -10.49 20.15 16.84
N VAL A 320 -9.57 20.44 17.78
CA VAL A 320 -8.14 20.62 17.47
C VAL A 320 -7.54 19.32 16.93
N TRP A 321 -7.80 18.17 17.57
CA TRP A 321 -7.32 16.88 17.08
C TRP A 321 -7.92 16.55 15.71
N ARG A 322 -9.20 16.86 15.52
CA ARG A 322 -9.87 16.68 14.21
C ARG A 322 -9.19 17.55 13.15
N ALA A 323 -8.88 18.79 13.44
CA ALA A 323 -8.18 19.68 12.50
C ALA A 323 -6.76 19.18 12.17
N ILE A 324 -6.03 18.68 13.18
CA ILE A 324 -4.70 18.08 12.96
C ILE A 324 -4.83 16.83 12.06
N LEU A 325 -5.82 15.97 12.28
CA LEU A 325 -6.00 14.69 11.56
C LEU A 325 -6.84 14.81 10.28
N ALA A 326 -7.27 16.03 9.88
CA ALA A 326 -8.19 16.24 8.75
C ALA A 326 -7.63 15.81 7.39
N ASP A 327 -6.31 15.88 7.21
CA ASP A 327 -5.65 15.63 5.93
C ASP A 327 -5.72 14.16 5.44
N GLY A 328 -6.52 13.32 6.02
CA GLY A 328 -6.66 11.93 5.59
C GLY A 328 -5.33 11.15 5.48
N ARG A 329 -5.37 10.01 4.76
CA ARG A 329 -4.17 9.20 4.49
C ARG A 329 -3.48 9.72 3.22
N PRO A 330 -2.28 10.29 3.30
CA PRO A 330 -1.64 10.95 2.15
C PRO A 330 -0.98 9.97 1.15
N ARG A 331 -1.34 8.69 1.15
CA ARG A 331 -0.69 7.68 0.29
C ARG A 331 -1.28 7.67 -1.11
N PRO A 332 -0.46 7.66 -2.17
CA PRO A 332 -0.92 7.35 -3.52
C PRO A 332 -1.39 5.87 -3.59
N SER A 333 -2.08 5.50 -4.67
CA SER A 333 -2.63 4.14 -4.81
C SER A 333 -1.59 3.03 -4.68
N TRP A 334 -0.40 3.22 -5.22
CA TRP A 334 0.71 2.29 -5.09
C TRP A 334 1.28 2.18 -3.67
N GLY A 335 1.06 3.18 -2.82
CA GLY A 335 1.48 3.19 -1.41
C GLY A 335 0.72 2.20 -0.52
N TYR A 336 -0.35 1.57 -1.03
CA TYR A 336 -1.08 0.50 -0.34
C TYR A 336 -0.57 -0.90 -0.70
N GLY A 337 0.45 -1.00 -1.57
CA GLY A 337 1.06 -2.26 -1.98
C GLY A 337 0.17 -3.12 -2.87
N LEU A 338 0.46 -4.43 -2.88
CA LEU A 338 -0.16 -5.42 -3.78
C LEU A 338 -1.46 -6.02 -3.25
N SER A 339 -1.96 -5.62 -2.09
CA SER A 339 -2.97 -6.36 -1.31
C SER A 339 -4.31 -6.60 -2.02
N ASP A 340 -4.76 -5.72 -2.90
CA ASP A 340 -6.09 -5.82 -3.53
C ASP A 340 -6.08 -6.41 -4.95
N GLN A 341 -4.91 -6.49 -5.59
CA GLN A 341 -4.79 -6.82 -7.01
C GLN A 341 -3.92 -8.08 -7.29
N TRP A 342 -4.01 -9.07 -6.41
CA TRP A 342 -3.24 -10.30 -6.46
C TRP A 342 -3.24 -11.03 -7.81
N SER A 343 -4.34 -10.96 -8.55
CA SER A 343 -4.46 -11.64 -9.85
C SER A 343 -3.49 -11.08 -10.88
N TYR A 344 -3.39 -9.76 -10.98
CA TYR A 344 -2.44 -9.12 -11.90
C TYR A 344 -1.00 -9.38 -11.51
N ALA A 345 -0.72 -9.29 -10.22
CA ALA A 345 0.59 -9.56 -9.68
C ALA A 345 1.02 -11.01 -9.97
N ARG A 346 0.16 -11.98 -9.73
CA ARG A 346 0.41 -13.38 -10.08
C ARG A 346 0.61 -13.57 -11.60
N ASP A 347 -0.19 -12.91 -12.42
CA ASP A 347 -0.05 -12.99 -13.88
C ASP A 347 1.26 -12.37 -14.35
N ALA A 348 1.75 -11.31 -13.68
CA ALA A 348 3.06 -10.75 -13.94
C ALA A 348 4.20 -11.74 -13.66
N VAL A 349 4.13 -12.46 -12.52
CA VAL A 349 5.11 -13.50 -12.17
C VAL A 349 5.01 -14.71 -13.10
N ALA A 350 3.80 -15.09 -13.50
CA ALA A 350 3.57 -16.25 -14.36
C ALA A 350 4.07 -16.05 -15.80
N ALA A 351 4.20 -14.81 -16.26
CA ALA A 351 4.77 -14.48 -17.56
C ALA A 351 6.30 -14.66 -17.55
N VAL A 352 6.76 -15.89 -17.82
CA VAL A 352 8.18 -16.27 -17.77
C VAL A 352 8.91 -15.85 -19.05
N PRO A 353 9.85 -14.87 -19.01
CA PRO A 353 10.69 -14.59 -20.17
C PRO A 353 11.57 -15.80 -20.50
N GLY A 354 11.68 -16.12 -21.79
CA GLY A 354 12.55 -17.20 -22.26
C GLY A 354 11.89 -18.56 -22.43
N ILE A 355 10.72 -18.84 -21.87
CA ILE A 355 9.92 -20.02 -22.22
C ILE A 355 9.06 -19.67 -23.46
N THR A 356 9.70 -19.58 -24.61
CA THR A 356 8.96 -19.39 -25.87
C THR A 356 8.36 -20.72 -26.29
N LEU A 357 7.05 -20.86 -26.15
CA LEU A 357 6.33 -21.97 -26.79
C LEU A 357 6.55 -21.87 -28.31
N PRO A 358 6.84 -22.98 -28.98
CA PRO A 358 6.95 -22.98 -30.42
C PRO A 358 5.68 -22.34 -31.04
N SER A 359 5.86 -21.45 -32.00
CA SER A 359 4.71 -20.81 -32.65
C SER A 359 3.76 -21.85 -33.22
N VAL A 360 2.46 -21.55 -33.25
CA VAL A 360 1.44 -22.45 -33.82
C VAL A 360 1.83 -22.89 -35.25
N LEU A 361 2.46 -21.99 -36.02
CA LEU A 361 2.93 -22.28 -37.36
C LEU A 361 4.08 -23.31 -37.38
N GLN A 362 5.03 -23.20 -36.41
CA GLN A 362 6.12 -24.18 -36.26
C GLN A 362 5.58 -25.56 -35.86
N LEU A 363 4.62 -25.58 -34.91
CA LEU A 363 3.96 -26.82 -34.49
C LEU A 363 3.17 -27.47 -35.61
N CYS A 364 2.38 -26.69 -36.35
CA CYS A 364 1.64 -27.15 -37.52
C CYS A 364 2.59 -27.61 -38.63
N GLY A 365 3.70 -26.90 -38.88
CA GLY A 365 4.73 -27.29 -39.83
C GLY A 365 5.39 -28.62 -39.46
N PHE A 366 5.75 -28.81 -38.18
CA PHE A 366 6.31 -30.08 -37.71
C PHE A 366 5.32 -31.24 -37.85
N LEU A 367 4.04 -31.00 -37.50
CA LEU A 367 2.99 -32.01 -37.64
C LEU A 367 2.72 -32.36 -39.12
N ALA A 368 2.70 -31.35 -39.98
CA ALA A 368 2.56 -31.56 -41.44
C ALA A 368 3.73 -32.37 -42.01
N LEU A 369 4.97 -32.04 -41.59
CA LEU A 369 6.15 -32.81 -41.98
C LEU A 369 6.05 -34.27 -41.53
N TYR A 370 5.60 -34.52 -40.31
CA TYR A 370 5.37 -35.86 -39.77
C TYR A 370 4.37 -36.64 -40.64
N VAL A 371 3.21 -36.04 -40.94
CA VAL A 371 2.16 -36.70 -41.77
C VAL A 371 2.66 -36.99 -43.19
N VAL A 372 3.38 -36.05 -43.80
CA VAL A 372 3.96 -36.22 -45.15
C VAL A 372 5.01 -37.31 -45.15
N LEU A 373 5.87 -37.39 -44.16
CA LEU A 373 6.91 -38.43 -44.11
C LEU A 373 6.36 -39.81 -43.82
N ILE A 374 5.40 -39.95 -42.89
CA ILE A 374 4.84 -41.25 -42.52
C ILE A 374 3.87 -41.82 -43.58
N GLY A 375 3.18 -40.95 -44.31
CA GLY A 375 2.21 -41.33 -45.35
C GLY A 375 2.83 -41.30 -46.76
N PRO A 376 2.69 -40.18 -47.50
CA PRO A 376 3.03 -40.15 -48.95
C PRO A 376 4.49 -40.52 -49.25
N VAL A 377 5.44 -39.95 -48.49
CA VAL A 377 6.87 -40.16 -48.76
C VAL A 377 7.23 -41.63 -48.50
N ASN A 378 6.86 -42.18 -47.35
CA ASN A 378 7.12 -43.57 -47.02
C ASN A 378 6.51 -44.53 -48.03
N TYR A 379 5.27 -44.26 -48.49
CA TYR A 379 4.59 -45.07 -49.49
C TYR A 379 5.31 -45.02 -50.85
N ILE A 380 5.74 -43.85 -51.33
CA ILE A 380 6.46 -43.67 -52.62
C ILE A 380 7.81 -44.38 -52.56
N VAL A 381 8.57 -44.22 -51.46
CA VAL A 381 9.87 -44.84 -51.27
C VAL A 381 9.80 -46.36 -51.27
N LEU A 382 8.89 -46.93 -50.48
CA LEU A 382 8.71 -48.38 -50.38
C LEU A 382 8.16 -49.00 -51.70
N THR A 383 7.35 -48.25 -52.41
CA THR A 383 6.85 -48.67 -53.73
C THR A 383 7.97 -48.71 -54.79
N ARG A 384 8.89 -47.69 -54.76
CA ARG A 384 10.06 -47.66 -55.64
C ARG A 384 11.05 -48.79 -55.35
N LEU A 385 11.23 -49.07 -54.01
CA LEU A 385 12.09 -50.19 -53.55
C LEU A 385 11.43 -51.58 -53.80
N LYS A 386 10.17 -51.65 -54.26
CA LYS A 386 9.37 -52.87 -54.48
C LYS A 386 9.23 -53.73 -53.19
N ARG A 387 9.30 -53.13 -52.01
CA ARG A 387 9.26 -53.79 -50.70
C ARG A 387 8.23 -53.14 -49.77
N ARG A 388 6.96 -53.19 -50.17
CA ARG A 388 5.87 -52.56 -49.37
C ARG A 388 5.68 -53.15 -47.98
N GLU A 389 6.09 -54.41 -47.78
CA GLU A 389 6.01 -55.12 -46.51
C GLU A 389 6.85 -54.42 -45.42
N LEU A 390 7.89 -53.67 -45.82
CA LEU A 390 8.71 -52.92 -44.87
C LEU A 390 7.96 -51.73 -44.23
N ALA A 391 6.75 -51.41 -44.65
CA ALA A 391 5.94 -50.39 -43.98
C ALA A 391 5.69 -50.72 -42.51
N TRP A 392 5.57 -51.99 -42.16
CA TRP A 392 5.44 -52.43 -40.76
C TRP A 392 6.64 -52.11 -39.89
N LEU A 393 7.79 -51.90 -40.46
CA LEU A 393 9.02 -51.51 -39.74
C LEU A 393 9.26 -50.02 -39.85
N THR A 394 9.04 -49.40 -41.00
CA THR A 394 9.40 -47.98 -41.22
C THR A 394 8.42 -47.03 -40.51
N ILE A 395 7.11 -47.38 -40.45
CA ILE A 395 6.15 -46.55 -39.70
C ILE A 395 6.48 -46.47 -38.20
N PRO A 396 6.67 -47.61 -37.49
CA PRO A 396 7.11 -47.53 -36.08
C PRO A 396 8.45 -46.83 -35.88
N ALA A 397 9.39 -47.03 -36.80
CA ALA A 397 10.68 -46.35 -36.72
C ALA A 397 10.55 -44.82 -36.86
N LEU A 398 9.73 -44.33 -37.79
CA LEU A 398 9.42 -42.90 -37.94
C LEU A 398 8.71 -42.34 -36.72
N ILE A 399 7.74 -43.08 -36.15
CA ILE A 399 7.06 -42.69 -34.93
C ILE A 399 8.09 -42.51 -33.79
N LEU A 400 8.98 -43.49 -33.59
CA LEU A 400 10.02 -43.41 -32.59
C LEU A 400 10.95 -42.24 -32.79
N VAL A 401 11.36 -41.95 -34.02
CA VAL A 401 12.25 -40.80 -34.35
C VAL A 401 11.53 -39.47 -34.02
N PHE A 402 10.32 -39.30 -34.50
CA PHE A 402 9.57 -38.08 -34.21
C PHE A 402 9.23 -37.92 -32.73
N SER A 403 8.90 -38.99 -32.04
CA SER A 403 8.69 -39.00 -30.60
C SER A 403 9.98 -38.62 -29.85
N ALA A 404 11.14 -39.15 -30.28
CA ALA A 404 12.42 -38.80 -29.70
C ALA A 404 12.77 -37.31 -29.93
N ILE A 405 12.52 -36.83 -31.18
CA ILE A 405 12.75 -35.38 -31.47
C ILE A 405 11.84 -34.51 -30.59
N THR A 406 10.56 -34.83 -30.50
CA THR A 406 9.60 -34.09 -29.68
C THR A 406 10.04 -34.09 -28.19
N TYR A 407 10.46 -35.27 -27.71
CA TYR A 407 10.93 -35.42 -26.33
C TYR A 407 12.19 -34.58 -26.06
N ILE A 408 13.20 -34.68 -26.90
CA ILE A 408 14.47 -33.96 -26.77
C ILE A 408 14.23 -32.44 -26.87
N THR A 409 13.45 -32.01 -27.87
CA THR A 409 13.12 -30.59 -28.04
C THR A 409 12.32 -30.06 -26.85
N GLY A 410 11.30 -30.80 -26.39
CA GLY A 410 10.52 -30.45 -25.23
C GLY A 410 11.35 -30.40 -23.93
N PHE A 411 12.36 -31.27 -23.82
CA PHE A 411 13.25 -31.28 -22.67
C PHE A 411 14.26 -30.09 -22.72
N GLN A 412 14.75 -29.75 -23.93
CA GLN A 412 15.62 -28.60 -24.11
C GLN A 412 14.91 -27.26 -23.88
N LEU A 413 13.65 -27.16 -24.30
CA LEU A 413 12.83 -25.96 -24.08
C LEU A 413 12.47 -25.73 -22.62
N ARG A 414 12.40 -26.79 -21.81
CA ARG A 414 12.09 -26.67 -20.36
C ARG A 414 13.27 -26.24 -19.51
N GLY A 415 14.50 -26.28 -20.00
CA GLY A 415 15.70 -26.06 -19.18
C GLY A 415 15.94 -27.19 -18.16
N SER A 416 17.01 -27.06 -17.38
CA SER A 416 17.40 -28.04 -16.36
C SER A 416 17.47 -27.44 -14.96
N THR A 417 17.41 -26.12 -14.85
CA THR A 417 17.54 -25.33 -13.62
C THR A 417 16.20 -24.75 -13.20
N ALA A 418 16.03 -24.55 -11.90
CA ALA A 418 14.91 -23.76 -11.40
C ALA A 418 15.10 -22.30 -11.78
N VAL A 419 14.03 -21.58 -12.03
CA VAL A 419 14.06 -20.14 -12.31
C VAL A 419 13.29 -19.43 -11.21
N VAL A 420 13.94 -18.45 -10.59
CA VAL A 420 13.35 -17.56 -9.60
C VAL A 420 13.02 -16.25 -10.28
N HIS A 421 11.75 -15.95 -10.39
CA HIS A 421 11.26 -14.67 -10.88
C HIS A 421 11.10 -13.73 -9.71
N ARG A 422 11.76 -12.57 -9.74
CA ARG A 422 11.62 -11.54 -8.73
C ARG A 422 11.06 -10.30 -9.39
N LEU A 423 9.89 -9.89 -8.93
CA LEU A 423 9.22 -8.66 -9.35
C LEU A 423 9.09 -7.73 -8.16
N ALA A 424 9.33 -6.44 -8.35
CA ALA A 424 9.18 -5.45 -7.29
C ALA A 424 8.58 -4.13 -7.79
N VAL A 425 7.83 -3.49 -6.92
CA VAL A 425 7.57 -2.06 -6.96
C VAL A 425 8.34 -1.45 -5.81
N VAL A 426 9.28 -0.59 -6.14
CA VAL A 426 10.19 0.07 -5.21
C VAL A 426 9.77 1.51 -5.08
N GLN A 427 9.33 1.89 -3.89
CA GLN A 427 8.87 3.25 -3.61
C GLN A 427 9.93 3.97 -2.80
N GLY A 428 10.43 5.07 -3.34
CA GLY A 428 11.46 5.86 -2.72
C GLY A 428 11.07 7.33 -2.62
N TRP A 429 11.79 8.05 -1.78
CA TRP A 429 11.60 9.50 -1.57
C TRP A 429 12.94 10.18 -1.77
N GLU A 430 12.92 11.37 -2.35
CA GLU A 430 14.13 12.16 -2.51
C GLU A 430 14.80 12.42 -1.16
N GLY A 431 16.11 12.21 -1.07
CA GLY A 431 16.86 12.39 0.15
C GLY A 431 16.67 11.33 1.23
N SER A 432 15.87 10.27 0.97
CA SER A 432 15.70 9.14 1.90
C SER A 432 16.67 8.01 1.59
N ASP A 433 17.23 7.41 2.64
CA ASP A 433 18.06 6.20 2.56
C ASP A 433 17.24 4.90 2.68
N VAL A 434 15.90 5.02 2.74
CA VAL A 434 14.98 3.90 2.89
C VAL A 434 14.00 3.89 1.72
N ALA A 435 13.74 2.71 1.18
CA ALA A 435 12.69 2.48 0.18
C ALA A 435 11.72 1.40 0.65
N ALA A 436 10.43 1.59 0.35
CA ALA A 436 9.43 0.55 0.54
C ALA A 436 9.43 -0.40 -0.66
N VAL A 437 9.29 -1.68 -0.40
CA VAL A 437 9.27 -2.74 -1.42
C VAL A 437 7.99 -3.54 -1.28
N ASP A 438 7.23 -3.59 -2.37
CA ASP A 438 6.10 -4.48 -2.55
C ASP A 438 6.36 -5.34 -3.78
N GLY A 439 6.60 -6.61 -3.58
CA GLY A 439 7.05 -7.47 -4.65
C GLY A 439 6.47 -8.88 -4.60
N MET A 440 6.89 -9.66 -5.57
CA MET A 440 6.57 -11.08 -5.67
C MET A 440 7.73 -11.88 -6.15
N ILE A 441 7.82 -13.08 -5.58
CA ILE A 441 8.74 -14.11 -6.04
C ILE A 441 7.91 -15.26 -6.60
N GLY A 442 8.30 -15.77 -7.77
CA GLY A 442 7.77 -17.00 -8.33
C GLY A 442 8.88 -18.01 -8.56
N VAL A 443 8.76 -19.18 -7.97
CA VAL A 443 9.67 -20.29 -8.25
C VAL A 443 9.06 -21.18 -9.32
N TRP A 444 9.72 -21.20 -10.48
CA TRP A 444 9.41 -22.13 -11.56
C TRP A 444 10.35 -23.35 -11.52
N SER A 445 9.82 -24.53 -11.75
CA SER A 445 10.63 -25.74 -11.77
C SER A 445 10.34 -26.63 -12.98
N PRO A 446 11.37 -27.14 -13.69
CA PRO A 446 11.21 -28.11 -14.77
C PRO A 446 10.80 -29.49 -14.26
N ARG A 447 10.85 -29.74 -12.98
CA ARG A 447 10.51 -31.01 -12.31
C ARG A 447 9.72 -30.77 -11.03
N ARG A 448 8.96 -31.76 -10.59
CA ARG A 448 8.35 -31.69 -9.25
C ARG A 448 9.46 -31.69 -8.22
N ALA A 449 9.53 -30.63 -7.43
CA ALA A 449 10.51 -30.45 -6.38
C ALA A 449 9.95 -29.63 -5.22
N ARG A 450 10.68 -29.59 -4.14
CA ARG A 450 10.41 -28.73 -2.98
C ARG A 450 11.61 -27.82 -2.81
N TYR A 451 11.34 -26.57 -2.48
CA TYR A 451 12.35 -25.55 -2.34
C TYR A 451 12.15 -24.80 -1.02
N ASP A 452 13.26 -24.43 -0.41
CA ASP A 452 13.28 -23.45 0.66
C ASP A 452 13.77 -22.14 0.08
N VAL A 453 13.07 -21.06 0.38
CA VAL A 453 13.40 -19.71 -0.08
C VAL A 453 13.63 -18.84 1.12
N GLU A 454 14.80 -18.23 1.20
CA GLU A 454 15.20 -17.33 2.28
C GLU A 454 15.24 -15.90 1.75
N LEU A 455 14.66 -14.96 2.52
CA LEU A 455 14.63 -13.53 2.23
C LEU A 455 15.64 -12.79 3.09
N GLU A 456 15.99 -11.58 2.69
CA GLU A 456 16.78 -10.68 3.53
C GLU A 456 16.02 -10.21 4.78
N PRO A 457 16.73 -9.78 5.84
CA PRO A 457 16.12 -9.20 7.04
C PRO A 457 15.24 -7.99 6.71
N GLY A 458 14.12 -7.83 7.45
CA GLY A 458 13.18 -6.72 7.26
C GLY A 458 12.14 -6.95 6.16
N LEU A 459 12.27 -8.04 5.37
CA LEU A 459 11.30 -8.41 4.35
C LEU A 459 10.40 -9.53 4.83
N PHE A 460 9.12 -9.34 4.65
CA PHE A 460 8.05 -10.25 5.04
C PHE A 460 7.51 -10.98 3.81
N SER A 461 7.06 -12.22 3.99
CA SER A 461 6.52 -13.01 2.89
C SER A 461 5.34 -13.84 3.32
N ARG A 462 4.36 -13.92 2.43
CA ARG A 462 3.21 -14.81 2.57
C ARG A 462 2.90 -15.49 1.23
N PRO A 463 2.35 -16.73 1.26
CA PRO A 463 1.89 -17.35 0.04
C PRO A 463 0.73 -16.56 -0.54
N LEU A 464 0.68 -16.45 -1.88
CA LEU A 464 -0.45 -15.85 -2.57
C LEU A 464 -1.70 -16.73 -2.47
N PRO A 465 -2.89 -16.13 -2.30
CA PRO A 465 -4.14 -16.88 -2.34
C PRO A 465 -4.27 -17.64 -3.65
N SER A 466 -4.66 -18.94 -3.57
CA SER A 466 -5.02 -19.69 -4.76
C SER A 466 -6.39 -19.21 -5.27
N ASP A 467 -6.57 -19.17 -6.58
CA ASP A 467 -7.88 -18.82 -7.16
C ASP A 467 -9.02 -19.67 -6.59
N LEU A 468 -10.17 -19.04 -6.37
CA LEU A 468 -11.44 -19.70 -6.04
C LEU A 468 -11.85 -20.83 -7.01
N GLY A 469 -11.19 -20.96 -8.16
CA GLY A 469 -11.32 -22.07 -9.11
C GLY A 469 -10.70 -23.38 -8.61
N GLY A 470 -9.91 -23.36 -7.57
CA GLY A 470 -9.30 -24.52 -6.93
C GLY A 470 -10.23 -25.31 -5.99
N ALA A 471 -11.53 -25.23 -6.13
CA ALA A 471 -12.49 -26.05 -5.34
C ALA A 471 -12.25 -27.58 -5.44
N LEU A 472 -11.28 -28.01 -6.23
CA LEU A 472 -10.77 -29.38 -6.35
C LEU A 472 -9.26 -29.49 -6.05
N GLY A 473 -8.58 -28.36 -5.67
CA GLY A 473 -7.18 -28.36 -5.29
C GLY A 473 -7.00 -28.97 -3.89
N THR A 474 -5.98 -29.80 -3.71
CA THR A 474 -5.55 -30.27 -2.41
C THR A 474 -5.13 -29.05 -1.58
N ALA A 475 -5.70 -28.90 -0.40
CA ALA A 475 -5.30 -27.89 0.57
C ALA A 475 -3.77 -27.94 0.75
N THR A 476 -3.08 -26.86 0.43
CA THR A 476 -1.63 -26.77 0.58
C THR A 476 -1.33 -26.13 1.93
N THR A 477 -0.36 -26.69 2.64
CA THR A 477 0.16 -26.09 3.88
C THR A 477 1.46 -25.39 3.53
N ALA A 478 1.55 -24.10 3.81
CA ALA A 478 2.77 -23.33 3.71
C ALA A 478 3.40 -23.13 5.10
N HIS A 479 4.72 -23.14 5.16
CA HIS A 479 5.49 -22.95 6.38
C HIS A 479 6.37 -21.70 6.20
N VAL A 480 6.22 -20.75 7.11
CA VAL A 480 6.97 -19.49 7.14
C VAL A 480 7.72 -19.42 8.47
N GLU A 481 9.00 -19.65 8.43
CA GLU A 481 9.90 -19.56 9.57
C GLU A 481 10.44 -18.12 9.70
N GLN A 482 10.48 -17.61 10.93
CA GLN A 482 10.98 -16.27 11.26
C GLN A 482 12.11 -16.39 12.28
N VAL A 483 13.34 -16.52 11.80
CA VAL A 483 14.52 -16.55 12.67
C VAL A 483 15.11 -15.13 12.75
N GLU A 484 16.09 -14.83 11.94
CA GLU A 484 16.57 -13.46 11.64
C GLU A 484 15.90 -12.96 10.36
N ASN A 485 15.63 -13.88 9.43
CA ASN A 485 15.02 -13.67 8.13
C ASN A 485 13.71 -14.43 8.04
N PHE A 486 12.85 -14.05 7.09
CA PHE A 486 11.72 -14.87 6.68
C PHE A 486 12.21 -15.98 5.75
N ARG A 487 11.85 -17.22 6.09
CA ARG A 487 12.14 -18.39 5.27
C ARG A 487 10.86 -19.15 4.98
N LEU A 488 10.58 -19.32 3.69
CA LEU A 488 9.51 -20.20 3.23
C LEU A 488 10.06 -21.62 3.09
N SER A 489 9.60 -22.53 3.91
CA SER A 489 10.09 -23.89 3.93
C SER A 489 9.14 -24.83 3.21
N ASP A 490 9.72 -25.86 2.55
CA ASP A 490 8.98 -26.97 1.92
C ASP A 490 8.02 -26.52 0.80
N VAL A 491 8.38 -25.49 0.04
CA VAL A 491 7.57 -24.95 -1.06
C VAL A 491 7.47 -25.97 -2.18
N ALA A 492 6.30 -26.57 -2.34
CA ALA A 492 6.06 -27.55 -3.39
C ALA A 492 5.81 -26.89 -4.73
N VAL A 493 6.65 -27.21 -5.72
CA VAL A 493 6.51 -26.73 -7.10
C VAL A 493 6.28 -27.92 -8.02
N ASP A 494 5.17 -27.89 -8.77
CA ASP A 494 4.86 -28.90 -9.77
C ASP A 494 5.60 -28.64 -11.09
N ILE A 495 5.63 -29.65 -11.95
CA ILE A 495 6.34 -29.60 -13.24
C ILE A 495 5.79 -28.49 -14.12
N GLY A 496 6.63 -27.51 -14.43
CA GLY A 496 6.27 -26.41 -15.35
C GLY A 496 5.23 -25.46 -14.78
N SER A 497 5.02 -25.47 -13.45
CA SER A 497 4.21 -24.49 -12.72
C SER A 497 5.08 -23.46 -12.00
N ILE A 498 4.48 -22.35 -11.64
CA ILE A 498 5.06 -21.33 -10.78
C ILE A 498 4.31 -21.34 -9.47
N THR A 499 5.05 -21.31 -8.36
CA THR A 499 4.49 -21.08 -7.04
C THR A 499 4.87 -19.68 -6.60
N PRO A 500 3.89 -18.74 -6.52
CA PRO A 500 4.16 -17.35 -6.19
C PRO A 500 3.97 -17.07 -4.70
N PHE A 501 4.76 -16.12 -4.16
CA PHE A 501 4.61 -15.51 -2.84
C PHE A 501 4.97 -14.03 -2.88
N THR A 502 4.48 -13.28 -1.89
CA THR A 502 4.78 -11.85 -1.77
C THR A 502 6.13 -11.63 -1.12
N VAL A 503 6.68 -10.44 -1.36
CA VAL A 503 7.77 -9.84 -0.60
C VAL A 503 7.35 -8.43 -0.27
N GLU A 504 7.28 -8.13 1.01
CA GLU A 504 6.77 -6.84 1.50
C GLU A 504 7.68 -6.34 2.61
N GLY A 505 8.07 -5.05 2.56
CA GLY A 505 8.90 -4.49 3.62
C GLY A 505 9.59 -3.19 3.25
N PHE A 506 10.66 -2.92 3.97
CA PHE A 506 11.51 -1.77 3.73
C PHE A 506 12.95 -2.23 3.61
N VAL A 507 13.69 -1.60 2.69
CA VAL A 507 15.10 -1.86 2.45
C VAL A 507 15.90 -0.58 2.64
N GLU A 508 17.14 -0.71 3.15
CA GLU A 508 18.10 0.38 3.18
C GLU A 508 18.63 0.60 1.76
N MET A 509 17.99 1.49 1.06
CA MET A 509 18.35 1.83 -0.30
C MET A 509 18.07 3.31 -0.55
N GLY A 510 19.10 4.13 -0.66
CA GLY A 510 18.97 5.45 -1.22
C GLY A 510 18.54 5.37 -2.69
N THR A 511 17.56 6.13 -3.08
CA THR A 511 17.10 6.16 -4.48
C THR A 511 18.20 6.65 -5.41
N GLY A 512 19.14 7.44 -4.89
CA GLY A 512 20.15 8.13 -5.67
C GLY A 512 19.57 9.13 -6.69
N ILE A 513 18.27 9.32 -6.70
CA ILE A 513 17.58 10.29 -7.56
C ILE A 513 17.44 11.59 -6.80
N SER A 514 17.84 12.69 -7.44
CA SER A 514 17.62 14.05 -6.95
C SER A 514 17.05 14.90 -8.05
N ALA A 515 16.28 15.91 -7.67
CA ALA A 515 15.63 16.81 -8.60
C ALA A 515 15.77 18.27 -8.15
N ASP A 516 15.89 19.15 -9.12
CA ASP A 516 15.77 20.60 -8.95
C ASP A 516 14.65 21.03 -9.89
N LEU A 517 13.41 20.94 -9.42
CA LEU A 517 12.20 21.14 -10.22
C LEU A 517 11.42 22.35 -9.71
N ALA A 518 11.01 23.21 -10.66
CA ALA A 518 10.10 24.32 -10.42
C ALA A 518 8.78 24.08 -11.15
N LEU A 519 7.68 24.38 -10.47
CA LEU A 519 6.32 24.36 -11.00
C LEU A 519 5.84 25.81 -11.09
N ALA A 520 5.56 26.29 -12.28
CA ALA A 520 5.05 27.63 -12.51
C ALA A 520 3.61 27.56 -13.09
N PRO A 521 2.61 28.16 -12.42
CA PRO A 521 1.28 28.26 -12.99
C PRO A 521 1.26 29.21 -14.20
N GLU A 522 0.72 28.75 -15.32
CA GLU A 522 0.54 29.55 -16.54
C GLU A 522 -0.93 29.47 -17.01
N GLY A 523 -1.80 30.34 -16.48
CA GLY A 523 -3.24 30.26 -16.75
C GLY A 523 -3.84 28.92 -16.30
N ASP A 524 -4.52 28.20 -17.19
CA ASP A 524 -5.10 26.86 -16.91
C ASP A 524 -4.06 25.73 -16.98
N SER A 525 -2.77 26.02 -17.15
CA SER A 525 -1.69 25.03 -17.25
C SER A 525 -0.64 25.21 -16.16
N ILE A 526 0.13 24.17 -15.92
CA ILE A 526 1.32 24.22 -15.07
C ILE A 526 2.52 23.99 -15.98
N HIS A 527 3.51 24.84 -15.91
CA HIS A 527 4.81 24.60 -16.54
C HIS A 527 5.76 23.95 -15.52
N ILE A 528 6.35 22.81 -15.86
CA ILE A 528 7.39 22.18 -15.05
C ILE A 528 8.73 22.35 -15.74
N ALA A 529 9.70 22.91 -15.04
CA ALA A 529 11.05 23.08 -15.55
C ALA A 529 12.09 22.69 -14.50
N GLY A 530 13.24 22.22 -14.97
CA GLY A 530 14.36 21.88 -14.08
C GLY A 530 15.17 20.69 -14.54
N ARG A 531 15.79 19.98 -13.58
CA ARG A 531 16.67 18.87 -13.87
C ARG A 531 16.47 17.72 -12.88
N ILE A 532 16.47 16.50 -13.41
CA ILE A 532 16.49 15.27 -12.63
C ILE A 532 17.85 14.60 -12.82
N HIS A 533 18.49 14.20 -11.74
CA HIS A 533 19.81 13.55 -11.74
C HIS A 533 19.74 12.17 -11.06
N ASN A 534 20.29 11.17 -11.72
CA ASN A 534 20.45 9.83 -11.17
C ASN A 534 21.90 9.66 -10.68
N ALA A 535 22.16 9.93 -9.41
CA ALA A 535 23.44 9.64 -8.76
C ALA A 535 23.54 8.19 -8.24
N GLY A 536 22.49 7.39 -8.42
CA GLY A 536 22.44 5.98 -8.03
C GLY A 536 23.26 5.07 -8.94
N THR A 537 23.20 3.79 -8.66
CA THR A 537 23.94 2.74 -9.39
C THR A 537 23.07 1.98 -10.40
N LEU A 538 21.76 2.20 -10.40
CA LEU A 538 20.80 1.52 -11.27
C LEU A 538 20.51 2.35 -12.52
N ASP A 539 20.53 1.69 -13.67
CA ASP A 539 20.00 2.26 -14.90
C ASP A 539 18.49 2.16 -14.90
N LEU A 540 17.80 3.30 -15.09
CA LEU A 540 16.36 3.35 -15.23
C LEU A 540 15.98 3.49 -16.71
N SER A 541 15.14 2.58 -17.20
CA SER A 541 14.61 2.59 -18.56
C SER A 541 13.18 3.09 -18.59
N GLU A 542 12.74 3.66 -19.72
CA GLU A 542 11.37 4.13 -19.97
C GLU A 542 10.88 5.07 -18.86
N THR A 543 11.73 6.00 -18.42
CA THR A 543 11.35 6.89 -17.32
C THR A 543 10.25 7.85 -17.73
N SER A 544 9.36 8.12 -16.78
CA SER A 544 8.23 9.03 -16.95
C SER A 544 7.97 9.81 -15.67
N LEU A 545 7.60 11.07 -15.80
CA LEU A 545 7.30 11.96 -14.68
C LEU A 545 5.79 12.19 -14.59
N LEU A 546 5.20 11.88 -13.45
CA LEU A 546 3.79 12.12 -13.17
C LEU A 546 3.65 13.36 -12.29
N VAL A 547 2.97 14.38 -12.81
CA VAL A 547 2.72 15.65 -12.11
C VAL A 547 1.29 16.08 -12.36
N GLY A 548 0.53 16.34 -11.31
CA GLY A 548 -0.83 16.85 -11.43
C GLY A 548 -1.74 16.00 -12.32
N GLY A 549 -1.53 14.66 -12.32
CA GLY A 549 -2.24 13.73 -13.17
C GLY A 549 -1.79 13.69 -14.64
N THR A 550 -0.78 14.44 -15.01
CA THR A 550 -0.17 14.43 -16.36
C THR A 550 1.12 13.61 -16.34
N LEU A 551 1.29 12.72 -17.30
CA LEU A 551 2.49 11.91 -17.47
C LEU A 551 3.36 12.48 -18.59
N VAL A 552 4.63 12.78 -18.27
CA VAL A 552 5.65 13.22 -19.21
C VAL A 552 6.66 12.10 -19.41
N SER A 553 6.84 11.61 -20.64
CA SER A 553 7.87 10.60 -20.93
C SER A 553 9.24 11.26 -21.06
N LEU A 554 10.22 10.75 -20.31
CA LEU A 554 11.58 11.29 -20.27
C LEU A 554 12.59 10.39 -21.01
N GLY A 555 12.24 9.13 -21.32
CA GLY A 555 13.15 8.16 -21.90
C GLY A 555 14.02 7.47 -20.84
N ASP A 556 15.22 7.04 -21.22
CA ASP A 556 16.14 6.32 -20.31
C ASP A 556 16.95 7.28 -19.44
N LEU A 557 17.10 6.97 -18.16
CA LEU A 557 17.91 7.70 -17.19
C LEU A 557 18.98 6.77 -16.58
N PRO A 558 20.12 6.57 -17.28
CA PRO A 558 21.21 5.74 -16.77
C PRO A 558 21.84 6.27 -15.48
N ALA A 559 22.54 5.40 -14.77
CA ALA A 559 23.36 5.76 -13.62
C ALA A 559 24.36 6.89 -13.97
N GLY A 560 24.41 7.91 -13.14
CA GLY A 560 25.25 9.10 -13.33
C GLY A 560 24.73 10.11 -14.37
N ALA A 561 23.59 9.86 -15.01
CA ALA A 561 23.02 10.76 -16.02
C ALA A 561 22.07 11.81 -15.40
N SER A 562 21.78 12.84 -16.19
CA SER A 562 20.77 13.85 -15.87
C SER A 562 19.87 14.09 -17.07
N ILE A 563 18.61 14.40 -16.79
CA ILE A 563 17.63 14.81 -17.80
C ILE A 563 17.12 16.20 -17.44
N ASP A 564 17.13 17.11 -18.42
CA ASP A 564 16.48 18.42 -18.30
C ASP A 564 14.99 18.24 -18.64
N VAL A 565 14.13 18.80 -17.80
CA VAL A 565 12.67 18.81 -17.96
C VAL A 565 12.25 20.25 -18.28
N ASP A 566 11.41 20.42 -19.29
CA ASP A 566 10.89 21.75 -19.72
C ASP A 566 9.56 21.52 -20.46
N GLU A 567 8.47 21.32 -19.71
CA GLU A 567 7.20 20.85 -20.27
C GLU A 567 6.01 21.62 -19.70
N ALA A 568 5.09 21.99 -20.59
CA ALA A 568 3.81 22.58 -20.22
C ALA A 568 2.77 21.48 -19.96
N LEU A 569 2.34 21.35 -18.72
CA LEU A 569 1.33 20.40 -18.27
C LEU A 569 -0.05 21.06 -18.50
N THR A 570 -0.65 20.79 -19.65
CA THR A 570 -1.99 21.31 -19.92
C THR A 570 -3.03 20.57 -19.12
N GLY A 571 -3.47 21.17 -18.02
CA GLY A 571 -4.54 20.62 -17.20
C GLY A 571 -5.82 20.44 -18.00
N GLY A 572 -6.28 19.21 -18.11
CA GLY A 572 -7.67 18.84 -18.39
C GLY A 572 -8.19 18.97 -19.80
N ARG A 573 -7.38 19.16 -20.86
CA ARG A 573 -7.85 18.99 -22.23
C ARG A 573 -7.03 17.94 -22.99
N ALA A 574 -7.68 16.81 -23.26
CA ALA A 574 -7.14 15.84 -24.21
C ALA A 574 -6.79 16.54 -25.52
N VAL A 575 -5.49 16.75 -25.78
CA VAL A 575 -5.02 17.16 -27.10
C VAL A 575 -5.22 15.95 -28.01
N ARG A 576 -6.27 16.00 -28.83
CA ARG A 576 -6.46 15.04 -29.92
C ARG A 576 -5.22 15.10 -30.82
N GLY A 577 -4.31 14.16 -30.65
CA GLY A 577 -3.21 13.97 -31.59
C GLY A 577 -1.80 13.82 -31.04
N GLY A 578 -1.55 13.93 -29.74
CA GLY A 578 -0.24 13.70 -29.17
C GLY A 578 -0.32 12.70 -28.00
N ALA A 579 0.53 11.69 -28.02
CA ALA A 579 0.53 10.59 -27.04
C ALA A 579 1.09 10.97 -25.67
N SER A 580 1.10 12.22 -25.26
CA SER A 580 1.87 12.65 -24.10
C SER A 580 1.13 13.35 -22.97
N ALA A 581 -0.12 13.75 -23.14
CA ALA A 581 -0.86 14.39 -22.04
C ALA A 581 -1.98 13.47 -21.58
N LEU A 582 -1.82 12.88 -20.42
CA LEU A 582 -2.89 12.22 -19.70
C LEU A 582 -3.66 13.28 -18.93
N ASP A 583 -4.93 13.39 -19.27
CA ASP A 583 -5.87 14.17 -18.49
C ASP A 583 -5.87 13.66 -17.04
N PRO A 584 -5.77 14.49 -16.00
CA PRO A 584 -5.85 14.02 -14.60
C PRO A 584 -7.13 13.25 -14.29
N PHE A 585 -8.17 13.43 -15.11
CA PHE A 585 -9.48 12.80 -14.95
C PHE A 585 -9.55 11.32 -15.22
N PRO A 586 -8.89 10.82 -16.21
CA PRO A 586 -9.06 9.45 -16.65
C PRO A 586 -8.40 8.39 -15.78
N LEU A 587 -7.43 8.77 -14.94
CA LEU A 587 -6.75 7.82 -14.05
C LEU A 587 -7.66 7.31 -12.93
N GLU A 588 -8.72 8.04 -12.62
CA GLU A 588 -9.61 7.74 -11.51
C GLU A 588 -10.81 6.86 -11.89
N ILE A 589 -11.18 6.84 -13.20
CA ILE A 589 -12.40 6.19 -13.69
C ILE A 589 -12.16 4.77 -14.18
N ALA A 590 -10.94 4.43 -14.54
CA ALA A 590 -10.64 3.28 -15.37
C ALA A 590 -10.65 1.91 -14.69
N GLY A 591 -11.11 1.81 -13.45
CA GLY A 591 -11.23 0.51 -12.77
C GLY A 591 -12.20 -0.48 -13.42
N TYR A 592 -13.01 -0.08 -14.42
CA TYR A 592 -14.10 -0.93 -14.91
C TYR A 592 -14.19 -1.15 -16.42
N TYR A 593 -13.45 -0.43 -17.28
CA TYR A 593 -13.61 -0.58 -18.74
C TYR A 593 -12.27 -0.78 -19.45
N LEU A 594 -12.14 -1.89 -20.16
CA LEU A 594 -11.05 -2.19 -21.11
C LEU A 594 -10.98 -1.08 -22.17
N GLY A 595 -9.85 -0.35 -22.20
CA GLY A 595 -9.57 0.68 -23.21
C GLY A 595 -9.77 2.13 -22.75
N GLY A 596 -9.87 2.39 -21.44
CA GLY A 596 -9.90 3.74 -20.86
C GLY A 596 -8.50 4.34 -20.69
N PRO A 597 -8.44 5.57 -20.24
CA PRO A 597 -7.19 6.32 -20.04
C PRO A 597 -6.23 5.72 -19.00
N TYR A 598 -6.74 4.95 -18.04
CA TYR A 598 -5.94 4.12 -17.13
C TYR A 598 -5.09 3.10 -17.90
N ASP A 599 -5.69 2.40 -18.89
CA ASP A 599 -4.93 1.48 -19.75
C ASP A 599 -3.89 2.22 -20.59
N SER A 600 -4.13 3.50 -20.93
CA SER A 600 -3.14 4.31 -21.64
C SER A 600 -1.99 4.75 -20.74
N LEU A 601 -2.21 5.07 -19.45
CA LEU A 601 -1.14 5.30 -18.48
C LEU A 601 -0.28 4.06 -18.29
N VAL A 602 -0.94 2.92 -17.99
CA VAL A 602 -0.25 1.65 -17.79
C VAL A 602 0.56 1.30 -19.04
N ALA A 603 -0.01 1.45 -20.23
CA ALA A 603 0.68 1.18 -21.49
C ALA A 603 1.87 2.13 -21.71
N GLN A 604 1.71 3.41 -21.43
CA GLN A 604 2.77 4.41 -21.61
C GLN A 604 3.94 4.18 -20.66
N VAL A 605 3.68 3.99 -19.36
CA VAL A 605 4.74 3.69 -18.37
C VAL A 605 5.39 2.33 -18.64
N SER A 606 4.64 1.37 -19.20
CA SER A 606 5.16 0.03 -19.51
C SER A 606 5.93 -0.06 -20.84
N GLY A 607 6.00 1.03 -21.60
CA GLY A 607 6.72 1.09 -22.87
C GLY A 607 5.95 0.51 -24.08
N GLY A 608 4.62 0.34 -23.99
CA GLY A 608 3.79 -0.11 -25.09
C GLY A 608 2.45 -0.74 -24.72
N GLU A 609 1.71 -1.20 -25.73
CA GLU A 609 0.40 -1.82 -25.53
C GLU A 609 0.48 -3.12 -24.72
N CYS A 610 -0.37 -3.25 -23.70
CA CYS A 610 -0.36 -4.36 -22.73
C CYS A 610 -0.69 -5.75 -23.33
N PHE A 611 -1.15 -5.82 -24.58
CA PHE A 611 -1.37 -7.06 -25.32
C PHE A 611 -0.24 -7.41 -26.31
N GLY A 612 0.88 -6.68 -26.21
CA GLY A 612 2.04 -6.81 -27.06
C GLY A 612 3.03 -7.90 -26.62
N ALA A 613 4.32 -7.54 -26.59
CA ALA A 613 5.39 -8.42 -26.16
C ALA A 613 5.23 -8.85 -24.69
N MET A 614 5.72 -10.05 -24.36
CA MET A 614 5.57 -10.63 -23.01
C MET A 614 6.19 -9.74 -21.90
N ASP A 615 7.29 -9.07 -22.20
CA ASP A 615 7.92 -8.15 -21.23
C ASP A 615 7.05 -6.93 -20.93
N ILE A 616 6.42 -6.35 -21.96
CA ILE A 616 5.45 -5.25 -21.80
C ILE A 616 4.23 -5.75 -21.01
N GLN A 617 3.74 -6.95 -21.30
CA GLN A 617 2.63 -7.54 -20.55
C GLN A 617 2.98 -7.74 -19.06
N ARG A 618 4.21 -8.16 -18.75
CA ARG A 618 4.70 -8.26 -17.35
C ARG A 618 4.70 -6.89 -16.67
N ARG A 619 5.26 -5.86 -17.33
CA ARG A 619 5.28 -4.49 -16.83
C ARG A 619 3.86 -3.97 -16.58
N CYS A 620 2.96 -4.14 -17.56
CA CYS A 620 1.56 -3.76 -17.42
C CYS A 620 0.87 -4.45 -16.23
N ASN A 621 1.07 -5.76 -16.08
CA ASN A 621 0.46 -6.50 -14.99
C ASN A 621 1.04 -6.09 -13.64
N LEU A 622 2.35 -5.83 -13.56
CA LEU A 622 2.96 -5.31 -12.33
C LEU A 622 2.42 -3.93 -11.98
N MET A 623 2.30 -3.01 -12.94
CA MET A 623 1.68 -1.71 -12.71
C MET A 623 0.22 -1.83 -12.24
N ARG A 624 -0.58 -2.67 -12.92
CA ARG A 624 -1.98 -2.89 -12.54
C ARG A 624 -2.12 -3.47 -11.13
N SER A 625 -1.12 -4.21 -10.65
CA SER A 625 -1.16 -4.80 -9.31
C SER A 625 -1.05 -3.78 -8.18
N VAL A 626 -0.47 -2.62 -8.42
CA VAL A 626 -0.29 -1.54 -7.43
C VAL A 626 -1.16 -0.32 -7.69
N MET A 627 -1.69 -0.18 -8.91
CA MET A 627 -2.59 0.91 -9.25
C MET A 627 -4.04 0.42 -9.22
N ASN A 628 -4.79 0.81 -8.21
CA ASN A 628 -6.20 0.42 -8.02
C ASN A 628 -7.21 1.44 -8.59
N GLY A 629 -6.81 2.23 -9.56
CA GLY A 629 -7.68 3.18 -10.26
C GLY A 629 -7.86 4.55 -9.59
N GLN A 630 -7.26 4.77 -8.42
CA GLN A 630 -7.30 6.07 -7.73
C GLN A 630 -5.89 6.64 -7.59
N VAL A 631 -5.37 7.25 -8.64
CA VAL A 631 -4.11 7.99 -8.58
C VAL A 631 -4.43 9.44 -8.22
N GLN A 632 -4.21 9.80 -6.97
CA GLN A 632 -4.32 11.20 -6.56
C GLN A 632 -2.97 11.89 -6.76
N GLY A 633 -2.97 13.00 -7.48
CA GLY A 633 -1.79 13.80 -7.77
C GLY A 633 -1.27 14.60 -6.58
N ARG A 634 -0.75 13.90 -5.56
CA ARG A 634 -0.27 14.53 -4.31
C ARG A 634 1.17 15.04 -4.39
N GLY A 635 1.87 14.76 -5.49
CA GLY A 635 3.29 15.07 -5.60
C GLY A 635 3.79 15.00 -7.04
N VAL A 636 5.11 15.07 -7.16
CA VAL A 636 5.84 14.80 -8.38
C VAL A 636 6.46 13.41 -8.25
N TYR A 637 6.19 12.51 -9.19
CA TYR A 637 6.64 11.13 -9.11
C TYR A 637 7.39 10.74 -10.38
N LEU A 638 8.61 10.24 -10.21
CA LEU A 638 9.37 9.63 -11.29
C LEU A 638 9.11 8.12 -11.30
N PHE A 639 8.67 7.60 -12.43
CA PHE A 639 8.57 6.17 -12.71
C PHE A 639 9.76 5.75 -13.56
N GLY A 640 10.32 4.57 -13.31
CA GLY A 640 11.38 4.01 -14.14
C GLY A 640 11.52 2.51 -13.93
N TRP A 641 11.90 1.77 -14.97
CA TRP A 641 12.10 0.33 -14.92
C TRP A 641 13.57 -0.05 -14.77
N ALA A 642 13.85 -1.04 -13.93
CA ALA A 642 15.18 -1.64 -13.78
C ALA A 642 15.09 -3.16 -13.90
N ASP A 643 16.14 -3.78 -14.45
CA ASP A 643 16.31 -5.23 -14.55
C ASP A 643 16.98 -5.82 -13.29
N ALA A 644 16.79 -5.18 -12.15
CA ALA A 644 17.29 -5.61 -10.85
C ALA A 644 16.27 -5.25 -9.76
N VAL A 645 16.13 -6.11 -8.77
CA VAL A 645 15.33 -5.85 -7.56
C VAL A 645 16.26 -5.54 -6.38
N PRO A 646 15.82 -4.71 -5.41
CA PRO A 646 16.67 -4.30 -4.29
C PRO A 646 16.68 -5.32 -3.13
N PHE A 647 16.49 -6.60 -3.42
CA PHE A 647 16.51 -7.66 -2.41
C PHE A 647 16.99 -8.97 -2.99
N ASP A 648 17.61 -9.79 -2.15
CA ASP A 648 17.93 -11.16 -2.48
C ASP A 648 16.88 -12.13 -1.94
N ALA A 649 16.59 -13.14 -2.76
CA ALA A 649 15.74 -14.26 -2.41
C ALA A 649 16.37 -15.52 -2.97
N ASP A 650 17.07 -16.23 -2.09
CA ASP A 650 17.85 -17.39 -2.48
C ASP A 650 17.08 -18.68 -2.27
N VAL A 651 17.15 -19.56 -3.27
CA VAL A 651 16.76 -20.95 -3.09
C VAL A 651 17.91 -21.67 -2.37
N VAL A 652 17.66 -22.10 -1.13
CA VAL A 652 18.67 -22.62 -0.21
C VAL A 652 19.39 -23.88 -0.73
N GLU A 653 18.74 -24.69 -1.58
CA GLU A 653 19.35 -25.87 -2.19
C GLU A 653 19.14 -25.92 -3.70
N GLY A 654 20.23 -25.79 -4.46
CA GLY A 654 20.22 -26.00 -5.90
C GLY A 654 20.84 -24.86 -6.70
N ARG A 655 20.92 -25.07 -8.02
CA ARG A 655 21.26 -24.00 -8.96
C ARG A 655 19.96 -23.38 -9.46
N SER A 656 19.78 -22.11 -9.24
CA SER A 656 18.68 -21.31 -9.80
C SER A 656 19.23 -20.22 -10.72
N GLU A 657 18.45 -19.86 -11.70
CA GLU A 657 18.64 -18.64 -12.48
C GLU A 657 17.62 -17.62 -11.98
N THR A 658 18.01 -16.35 -11.83
CA THR A 658 17.15 -15.27 -11.44
C THR A 658 16.72 -14.44 -12.64
N VAL A 659 15.49 -14.00 -12.66
CA VAL A 659 14.96 -13.06 -13.66
C VAL A 659 14.23 -11.96 -12.91
N ASP A 660 14.81 -10.78 -12.97
CA ASP A 660 14.36 -9.62 -12.21
C ASP A 660 13.58 -8.62 -13.07
N LEU A 661 12.71 -7.88 -12.42
CA LEU A 661 12.08 -6.69 -12.96
C LEU A 661 11.58 -5.83 -11.81
N ALA A 662 11.99 -4.57 -11.76
CA ALA A 662 11.51 -3.62 -10.77
C ALA A 662 10.92 -2.36 -11.44
N LEU A 663 9.82 -1.88 -10.88
CA LEU A 663 9.30 -0.55 -11.13
C LEU A 663 9.73 0.35 -9.98
N HIS A 664 10.56 1.32 -10.24
CA HIS A 664 10.93 2.35 -9.28
C HIS A 664 9.94 3.51 -9.39
N ILE A 665 9.39 3.92 -8.25
CA ILE A 665 8.50 5.09 -8.12
C ILE A 665 9.15 5.99 -7.08
N VAL A 666 9.70 7.13 -7.51
CA VAL A 666 10.40 8.04 -6.63
C VAL A 666 9.60 9.34 -6.51
N GLN A 667 9.19 9.69 -5.30
CA GLN A 667 8.62 11.00 -5.02
C GLN A 667 9.74 12.03 -4.98
N LEU A 668 9.61 13.05 -5.81
CA LEU A 668 10.56 14.14 -5.95
C LEU A 668 10.02 15.40 -5.28
N ASP A 669 10.93 16.22 -4.79
CA ASP A 669 10.62 17.54 -4.33
C ASP A 669 10.52 18.52 -5.52
N ALA A 670 9.58 19.46 -5.43
CA ALA A 670 9.41 20.51 -6.41
C ALA A 670 8.99 21.81 -5.73
N VAL A 671 9.49 22.93 -6.24
CA VAL A 671 9.16 24.25 -5.71
C VAL A 671 8.07 24.87 -6.58
N LEU A 672 6.99 25.32 -5.96
CA LEU A 672 5.95 26.06 -6.65
C LEU A 672 6.34 27.54 -6.71
N GLU A 673 6.56 28.06 -7.92
CA GLU A 673 6.90 29.46 -8.13
C GLU A 673 5.63 30.34 -8.10
N PRO A 674 5.62 31.45 -7.35
CA PRO A 674 4.50 32.37 -7.40
C PRO A 674 4.41 33.05 -8.77
N GLY A 675 3.18 33.20 -9.27
CA GLY A 675 2.91 33.95 -10.51
C GLY A 675 3.16 35.44 -10.38
N GLU A 676 2.81 36.20 -11.41
CA GLU A 676 2.89 37.66 -11.40
C GLU A 676 2.11 38.25 -10.21
N GLN A 677 2.69 39.17 -9.47
CA GLN A 677 2.14 39.81 -8.25
C GLN A 677 2.20 38.99 -6.95
N GLY A 678 2.88 37.85 -6.92
CA GLY A 678 3.00 37.01 -5.70
C GLY A 678 1.73 36.24 -5.34
N VAL A 679 0.72 36.22 -6.19
CA VAL A 679 -0.48 35.39 -6.06
C VAL A 679 -0.19 34.05 -6.70
N LEU A 680 -0.48 32.97 -5.94
CA LEU A 680 -0.45 31.60 -6.46
C LEU A 680 -1.86 31.22 -6.94
N GLU A 681 -1.90 30.70 -8.15
CA GLU A 681 -3.06 30.01 -8.69
C GLU A 681 -2.79 28.51 -8.65
N ILE A 682 -3.59 27.77 -7.87
CA ILE A 682 -3.43 26.33 -7.67
C ILE A 682 -4.45 25.62 -8.53
N PRO A 683 -4.04 25.10 -9.70
CA PRO A 683 -4.95 24.42 -10.61
C PRO A 683 -5.38 23.05 -10.07
N PRO A 684 -6.46 22.45 -10.64
CA PRO A 684 -7.00 21.16 -10.18
C PRO A 684 -5.97 20.03 -10.06
N GLY A 685 -4.94 20.02 -10.91
CA GLY A 685 -3.87 19.02 -10.85
C GLY A 685 -3.01 19.08 -9.55
N LEU A 686 -3.01 20.21 -8.85
CA LEU A 686 -2.36 20.40 -7.56
C LEU A 686 -3.39 20.51 -6.40
N VAL A 687 -4.62 20.12 -6.64
CA VAL A 687 -5.70 20.04 -5.64
C VAL A 687 -6.03 18.59 -5.42
N GLN A 688 -6.03 18.17 -4.16
CA GLN A 688 -6.48 16.86 -3.74
C GLN A 688 -7.98 16.89 -3.49
N TRP A 689 -8.65 15.75 -3.66
CA TRP A 689 -10.03 15.63 -3.26
C TRP A 689 -10.27 14.33 -2.50
N GLN A 690 -11.29 14.30 -1.68
CA GLN A 690 -11.77 13.11 -0.98
C GLN A 690 -13.30 13.16 -0.87
N ILE A 691 -13.92 11.97 -0.85
CA ILE A 691 -15.35 11.85 -0.63
C ILE A 691 -15.63 11.95 0.87
N LEU A 692 -16.47 12.89 1.27
CA LEU A 692 -16.95 13.02 2.64
C LEU A 692 -18.20 12.16 2.88
N THR A 693 -19.16 12.24 1.95
CA THR A 693 -20.40 11.45 1.99
C THR A 693 -20.87 11.15 0.58
N GLN A 694 -21.47 9.97 0.40
CA GLN A 694 -22.10 9.58 -0.87
C GLN A 694 -23.38 8.79 -0.62
N ASP A 695 -24.39 9.05 -1.43
CA ASP A 695 -25.60 8.24 -1.50
C ASP A 695 -25.44 7.17 -2.58
N GLY A 696 -25.75 5.91 -2.21
CA GLY A 696 -25.70 4.79 -3.16
C GLY A 696 -24.46 3.89 -3.03
N TYR A 697 -24.41 2.85 -3.88
CA TYR A 697 -23.31 1.91 -3.94
C TYR A 697 -22.44 2.20 -5.17
N GLY A 698 -21.14 2.26 -5.01
CA GLY A 698 -20.18 2.43 -6.10
C GLY A 698 -19.12 3.48 -5.78
N PHE A 699 -18.20 3.66 -6.70
CA PHE A 699 -17.21 4.73 -6.61
C PHE A 699 -17.82 6.00 -7.19
N ALA A 700 -17.90 7.06 -6.40
CA ALA A 700 -18.17 8.40 -6.88
C ALA A 700 -16.85 9.12 -7.10
N SER A 701 -16.67 9.71 -8.26
CA SER A 701 -15.54 10.59 -8.59
C SER A 701 -16.09 11.95 -9.00
N PRO A 702 -15.44 13.07 -8.66
CA PRO A 702 -15.83 14.37 -9.18
C PRO A 702 -15.66 14.47 -10.70
N TYR A 703 -15.07 13.48 -11.33
CA TYR A 703 -14.79 13.44 -12.79
C TYR A 703 -15.64 12.41 -13.56
N ASP A 704 -16.40 11.57 -12.86
CA ASP A 704 -17.44 10.72 -13.43
C ASP A 704 -18.50 10.44 -12.38
N LEU A 705 -19.42 11.36 -12.23
CA LEU A 705 -20.44 11.28 -11.23
C LEU A 705 -21.82 11.24 -11.91
N TYR A 706 -22.51 10.10 -11.80
CA TYR A 706 -23.89 10.01 -12.18
C TYR A 706 -24.78 10.13 -10.95
N MET A 707 -25.67 11.15 -10.95
CA MET A 707 -26.55 11.43 -9.83
C MET A 707 -28.00 11.25 -10.23
N TYR A 708 -28.75 10.48 -9.45
CA TYR A 708 -30.21 10.46 -9.53
C TYR A 708 -30.83 11.62 -8.74
N PRO A 709 -32.10 11.98 -9.04
CA PRO A 709 -32.80 13.01 -8.29
C PRO A 709 -32.70 12.81 -6.77
N GLY A 710 -32.33 13.85 -6.05
CA GLY A 710 -32.21 13.86 -4.59
C GLY A 710 -31.01 13.17 -3.99
N GLN A 711 -30.16 12.48 -4.78
CA GLN A 711 -28.90 11.93 -4.28
C GLN A 711 -27.90 13.02 -3.95
N GLN A 712 -27.10 12.80 -2.93
CA GLN A 712 -26.11 13.73 -2.42
C GLN A 712 -24.72 13.13 -2.46
N PHE A 713 -23.74 13.94 -2.87
CA PHE A 713 -22.32 13.63 -2.87
C PHE A 713 -21.57 14.82 -2.32
N ALA A 714 -20.81 14.61 -1.25
CA ALA A 714 -19.97 15.67 -0.69
C ALA A 714 -18.50 15.33 -0.86
N PHE A 715 -17.76 16.30 -1.31
CA PHE A 715 -16.33 16.22 -1.56
C PHE A 715 -15.61 17.30 -0.76
N ARG A 716 -14.41 16.96 -0.29
CA ARG A 716 -13.45 17.92 0.22
C ARG A 716 -12.37 18.13 -0.83
N PHE A 717 -12.05 19.37 -1.10
CA PHE A 717 -10.94 19.78 -1.95
C PHE A 717 -9.93 20.54 -1.11
N GLU A 718 -8.65 20.20 -1.28
CA GLU A 718 -7.56 20.90 -0.57
C GLU A 718 -6.30 20.98 -1.43
N PRO A 719 -5.48 22.05 -1.29
CA PRO A 719 -4.21 22.13 -1.99
C PRO A 719 -3.28 20.96 -1.66
N SER A 720 -2.51 20.49 -2.67
CA SER A 720 -1.48 19.46 -2.50
C SER A 720 -0.45 19.88 -1.43
N PRO A 721 0.19 18.95 -0.73
CA PRO A 721 1.31 19.24 0.18
C PRO A 721 2.50 19.98 -0.46
N LEU A 722 2.64 19.92 -1.79
CA LEU A 722 3.63 20.73 -2.53
C LEU A 722 3.34 22.23 -2.46
N VAL A 723 2.07 22.60 -2.23
CA VAL A 723 1.64 23.99 -2.18
C VAL A 723 1.92 24.57 -0.80
N PRO A 724 2.57 25.74 -0.68
CA PRO A 724 2.70 26.42 0.59
C PRO A 724 1.32 26.80 1.13
N ARG A 725 1.22 27.00 2.47
CA ARG A 725 -0.04 27.49 3.05
C ARG A 725 -0.42 28.84 2.42
N LEU A 726 -1.67 28.93 1.96
CA LEU A 726 -2.20 30.14 1.32
C LEU A 726 -3.14 30.92 2.23
N ASP A 727 -3.06 32.26 2.18
CA ASP A 727 -4.20 33.13 2.50
C ASP A 727 -5.10 33.15 1.26
N VAL A 728 -6.14 32.30 1.26
CA VAL A 728 -6.99 32.09 0.09
C VAL A 728 -7.88 33.32 -0.13
N GLU A 729 -7.75 33.96 -1.28
CA GLU A 729 -8.46 35.18 -1.68
C GLU A 729 -9.71 34.87 -2.49
N ALA A 730 -9.65 33.82 -3.35
CA ALA A 730 -10.78 33.34 -4.14
C ALA A 730 -10.70 31.83 -4.37
N VAL A 731 -11.84 31.22 -4.61
CA VAL A 731 -11.96 29.82 -5.02
C VAL A 731 -12.84 29.74 -6.26
N SER A 732 -12.30 29.21 -7.35
CA SER A 732 -13.04 28.95 -8.59
C SER A 732 -13.51 27.49 -8.57
N ILE A 733 -14.80 27.26 -8.71
CA ILE A 733 -15.43 25.94 -8.78
C ILE A 733 -15.91 25.71 -10.20
N HIS A 734 -15.46 24.64 -10.82
CA HIS A 734 -15.79 24.34 -12.21
C HIS A 734 -16.64 23.07 -12.29
N MET A 735 -17.76 23.10 -13.05
CA MET A 735 -18.65 21.96 -13.29
C MET A 735 -18.94 21.80 -14.78
N GLU A 736 -18.75 20.59 -15.31
CA GLU A 736 -19.12 20.21 -16.67
C GLU A 736 -20.02 18.95 -16.69
N SER A 737 -20.91 18.91 -17.66
CA SER A 737 -21.68 17.71 -17.99
C SER A 737 -21.48 17.32 -19.46
N ASN A 738 -21.38 16.03 -19.74
CA ASN A 738 -21.29 15.49 -21.09
C ASN A 738 -22.63 15.55 -21.85
N ILE A 739 -23.73 15.82 -21.16
CA ILE A 739 -25.08 15.85 -21.71
C ILE A 739 -25.59 17.29 -21.71
N ALA A 740 -25.66 17.90 -22.84
CA ALA A 740 -26.04 19.31 -23.01
C ALA A 740 -27.47 19.66 -22.51
N SER A 741 -28.30 18.68 -22.22
CA SER A 741 -29.66 18.86 -21.70
C SER A 741 -29.79 18.61 -20.19
N ASP A 742 -28.65 18.29 -19.50
CA ASP A 742 -28.67 18.08 -18.07
C ASP A 742 -28.96 19.39 -17.32
N LEU A 743 -29.80 19.28 -16.30
CA LEU A 743 -29.96 20.34 -15.33
C LEU A 743 -28.76 20.33 -14.39
N PRO A 744 -28.19 21.49 -14.03
CA PRO A 744 -27.10 21.55 -13.07
C PRO A 744 -27.57 21.00 -11.72
N PRO A 745 -26.72 20.30 -10.98
CA PRO A 745 -27.04 19.90 -9.62
C PRO A 745 -27.06 21.12 -8.71
N ILE A 746 -27.73 20.98 -7.56
CA ILE A 746 -27.68 22.01 -6.53
C ILE A 746 -26.31 21.94 -5.89
N LEU A 747 -25.50 23.00 -6.02
CA LEU A 747 -24.20 23.12 -5.37
C LEU A 747 -24.37 23.75 -3.98
N GLN A 748 -23.77 23.12 -2.99
CA GLN A 748 -23.69 23.64 -1.63
C GLN A 748 -22.25 23.68 -1.16
N VAL A 749 -21.91 24.69 -0.37
CA VAL A 749 -20.64 24.83 0.32
C VAL A 749 -20.85 24.77 1.83
N ARG A 750 -19.91 24.16 2.54
CA ARG A 750 -19.94 24.13 3.99
C ARG A 750 -19.32 25.38 4.59
N ASN A 751 -20.11 26.09 5.36
CA ASN A 751 -19.63 27.22 6.13
C ASN A 751 -18.88 26.71 7.37
N VAL A 752 -17.56 26.92 7.44
CA VAL A 752 -16.67 26.42 8.49
C VAL A 752 -17.01 27.02 9.86
N ASN A 753 -17.55 28.24 9.89
CA ASN A 753 -17.90 28.95 11.12
C ASN A 753 -19.19 28.41 11.76
N THR A 754 -20.16 27.97 10.92
CA THR A 754 -21.47 27.53 11.39
C THR A 754 -21.65 26.02 11.29
N GLY A 755 -20.76 25.32 10.56
CA GLY A 755 -20.86 23.90 10.22
C GLY A 755 -22.03 23.56 9.30
N ARG A 756 -22.75 24.56 8.75
CA ARG A 756 -23.94 24.36 7.93
C ARG A 756 -23.61 24.41 6.45
N TRP A 757 -24.38 23.65 5.67
CA TRP A 757 -24.36 23.70 4.23
C TRP A 757 -25.16 24.90 3.72
N GLU A 758 -24.57 25.73 2.88
CA GLU A 758 -25.17 26.90 2.25
C GLU A 758 -25.24 26.68 0.74
N THR A 759 -26.41 26.96 0.14
CA THR A 759 -26.59 26.79 -1.31
C THR A 759 -25.94 27.95 -2.07
N LEU A 760 -25.16 27.60 -3.07
CA LEU A 760 -24.58 28.53 -4.02
C LEU A 760 -25.46 28.59 -5.28
N GLU A 761 -25.64 29.80 -5.83
CA GLU A 761 -26.18 29.97 -7.18
C GLU A 761 -25.09 29.58 -8.17
N ALA A 762 -25.13 28.37 -8.69
CA ALA A 762 -24.17 27.82 -9.60
C ALA A 762 -24.84 27.24 -10.85
N GLU A 763 -24.22 27.46 -11.99
CA GLU A 763 -24.58 26.88 -13.29
C GLU A 763 -23.44 25.94 -13.75
N LEU A 764 -23.69 25.18 -14.82
CA LEU A 764 -22.57 24.48 -15.50
C LEU A 764 -21.60 25.52 -16.04
N GLY A 765 -20.30 25.33 -15.79
CA GLY A 765 -19.24 26.27 -16.05
C GLY A 765 -18.50 26.63 -14.76
N THR A 766 -17.94 27.83 -14.69
CA THR A 766 -17.12 28.28 -13.54
C THR A 766 -17.90 29.23 -12.64
N THR A 767 -17.98 28.89 -11.37
CA THR A 767 -18.52 29.73 -10.29
C THR A 767 -17.37 30.19 -9.40
N VAL A 768 -17.26 31.50 -9.17
CA VAL A 768 -16.18 32.08 -8.35
C VAL A 768 -16.73 32.46 -6.98
N LEU A 769 -16.06 32.01 -5.92
CA LEU A 769 -16.29 32.44 -4.55
C LEU A 769 -15.26 33.51 -4.19
N ASP A 770 -15.65 34.76 -4.15
CA ASP A 770 -14.81 35.86 -3.67
C ASP A 770 -14.79 35.87 -2.13
N ALA A 771 -13.60 36.12 -1.56
CA ALA A 771 -13.39 36.17 -0.12
C ALA A 771 -13.91 34.96 0.66
N PRO A 772 -13.45 33.73 0.33
CA PRO A 772 -14.02 32.48 0.80
C PRO A 772 -13.69 32.12 2.26
N ARG A 773 -13.17 33.04 3.08
CA ARG A 773 -12.70 32.82 4.46
C ARG A 773 -13.69 32.10 5.38
N GLN A 774 -14.99 32.16 5.08
CA GLN A 774 -16.01 31.43 5.84
C GLN A 774 -16.23 30.00 5.34
N TYR A 775 -15.65 29.63 4.23
CA TYR A 775 -15.81 28.33 3.57
C TYR A 775 -14.51 27.54 3.49
N VAL A 776 -13.37 28.23 3.59
CA VAL A 776 -12.04 27.61 3.60
C VAL A 776 -11.58 27.46 5.05
N ASP A 777 -11.18 26.27 5.43
CA ASP A 777 -10.73 26.00 6.79
C ASP A 777 -9.24 26.38 7.02
N ALA A 778 -8.75 26.16 8.22
CA ALA A 778 -7.40 26.56 8.61
C ALA A 778 -6.29 25.80 7.88
N VAL A 779 -6.58 24.62 7.32
CA VAL A 779 -5.62 23.85 6.51
C VAL A 779 -5.72 24.17 5.00
N GLY A 780 -6.64 25.05 4.61
CA GLY A 780 -6.83 25.48 3.24
C GLY A 780 -7.85 24.66 2.45
N GLY A 781 -8.58 23.75 3.09
CA GLY A 781 -9.57 22.89 2.45
C GLY A 781 -10.97 23.51 2.36
N ILE A 782 -11.74 23.12 1.34
CA ILE A 782 -13.14 23.49 1.15
C ILE A 782 -14.01 22.25 0.96
N ASP A 783 -15.16 22.20 1.66
CA ASP A 783 -16.11 21.13 1.53
C ASP A 783 -17.25 21.55 0.62
N LEU A 784 -17.49 20.83 -0.47
CA LEU A 784 -18.52 21.07 -1.47
C LEU A 784 -19.48 19.88 -1.55
N ARG A 785 -20.77 20.13 -1.75
CA ARG A 785 -21.77 19.10 -1.89
C ARG A 785 -22.63 19.33 -3.13
N LEU A 786 -22.81 18.27 -3.91
CA LEU A 786 -23.73 18.23 -5.03
C LEU A 786 -24.99 17.47 -4.65
N ILE A 787 -26.14 17.97 -5.04
CA ILE A 787 -27.44 17.33 -4.85
C ILE A 787 -28.13 17.26 -6.21
N GLY A 788 -28.56 16.04 -6.61
CA GLY A 788 -29.29 15.85 -7.86
C GLY A 788 -30.61 16.60 -7.89
N GLU A 789 -30.84 17.38 -8.94
CA GLU A 789 -32.06 18.16 -9.12
C GLU A 789 -33.28 17.25 -9.27
N GLU A 790 -34.40 17.49 -8.53
CA GLU A 790 -35.59 16.65 -8.57
C GLU A 790 -36.29 16.65 -9.94
N ALA A 791 -36.14 17.69 -10.72
CA ALA A 791 -36.73 17.82 -12.06
C ALA A 791 -35.89 17.10 -13.16
N SER A 792 -34.71 16.56 -12.83
CA SER A 792 -33.84 15.84 -13.77
C SER A 792 -34.20 14.35 -13.84
N PHE A 793 -33.90 13.71 -14.96
CA PHE A 793 -33.90 12.23 -15.08
C PHE A 793 -32.62 11.56 -14.57
N GLY A 794 -31.70 12.35 -14.11
CA GLY A 794 -30.33 12.04 -13.71
C GLY A 794 -29.41 13.06 -14.36
N THR A 795 -28.31 13.39 -13.65
CA THR A 795 -27.29 14.32 -14.14
C THR A 795 -25.95 13.61 -14.15
N GLN A 796 -25.24 13.65 -15.28
CA GLN A 796 -23.87 13.14 -15.36
C GLN A 796 -22.90 14.31 -15.32
N ILE A 797 -22.14 14.40 -14.25
CA ILE A 797 -21.03 15.35 -14.11
C ILE A 797 -19.78 14.68 -14.64
N SER A 798 -19.18 15.27 -15.65
CA SER A 798 -17.92 14.80 -16.24
C SER A 798 -16.71 15.50 -15.67
N ARG A 799 -16.94 16.63 -14.97
CA ARG A 799 -15.90 17.41 -14.34
C ARG A 799 -16.48 18.25 -13.20
N PHE A 800 -15.90 18.12 -12.01
CA PHE A 800 -16.18 18.94 -10.85
C PHE A 800 -14.87 19.18 -10.12
N ASP A 801 -14.27 20.34 -10.29
CA ASP A 801 -12.99 20.66 -9.72
C ASP A 801 -12.90 22.08 -9.16
N VAL A 802 -11.79 22.36 -8.51
CA VAL A 802 -11.56 23.58 -7.75
C VAL A 802 -10.17 24.13 -8.07
N THR A 803 -10.10 25.43 -8.29
CA THR A 803 -8.85 26.19 -8.37
C THR A 803 -8.79 27.16 -7.18
N PHE A 804 -7.69 27.15 -6.43
CA PHE A 804 -7.47 28.12 -5.34
C PHE A 804 -6.62 29.27 -5.80
N HIS A 805 -6.98 30.49 -5.36
CA HIS A 805 -6.19 31.69 -5.62
C HIS A 805 -5.84 32.32 -4.27
N GLY A 806 -4.57 32.62 -4.03
CA GLY A 806 -4.16 33.18 -2.75
C GLY A 806 -2.68 33.55 -2.71
N THR A 807 -2.28 34.14 -1.60
CA THR A 807 -0.88 34.52 -1.34
C THR A 807 -0.26 33.57 -0.32
N PRO A 808 1.02 33.16 -0.49
CA PRO A 808 1.70 32.31 0.50
C PRO A 808 1.76 32.99 1.86
N VAL A 809 1.43 32.25 2.91
CA VAL A 809 1.54 32.73 4.28
C VAL A 809 2.97 32.50 4.76
N GLY A 810 3.75 33.55 4.99
CA GLY A 810 5.09 33.46 5.56
C GLY A 810 6.23 34.17 4.86
N GLU A 811 6.07 34.63 3.59
CA GLU A 811 7.14 35.30 2.84
C GLU A 811 7.16 36.83 2.98
N ARG A 812 6.42 37.43 3.91
CA ARG A 812 6.26 38.91 4.00
C ARG A 812 7.37 39.63 4.72
N SER A 813 8.56 39.13 4.96
CA SER A 813 9.50 39.90 5.82
C SER A 813 10.92 40.17 5.33
N GLU A 814 11.35 39.82 4.10
CA GLU A 814 12.73 40.14 3.70
C GLU A 814 12.96 40.88 2.38
N ARG A 815 11.93 41.45 1.76
CA ARG A 815 12.13 42.33 0.56
C ARG A 815 11.57 43.74 0.73
N SER A 816 11.83 44.35 1.87
CA SER A 816 11.70 45.85 1.94
C SER A 816 12.71 46.38 2.95
N GLU A 817 13.98 46.51 2.50
CA GLU A 817 14.85 47.65 2.75
C GLU A 817 15.98 47.71 1.70
#